data_5dd434fa6c49d91fda3ec7ed7acd9ac4
#
_entry.id   5dd434fa6c49d91fda3ec7ed7acd9ac4
#
_cell.length_a   1.000
_cell.length_b   1.000
_cell.length_c   1.000
_cell.angle_alpha   90.00
_cell.angle_beta   90.00
_cell.angle_gamma   90.00
#
_symmetry.space_group_name_H-M   'P 1'
#
loop_
_entity.id
_entity.type
_entity.pdbx_description
1 polymer ?
#
loop_
_entity_poly.entity_id
_entity_poly.type
_entity_poly.pdbx_seq_one_letter_code
_entity_poly.pdbx_strand_id
1 'polypeptide(L)'
;MNTSEIRETFLNFYKSKGHEIVDSSSLIPVNDDTLLFTNAGMVQFKDVFLGTEKKKYVKATSSQRCIRAGGKHNDLENVGYTLRHHTFFEMLGNFSFGDYFKEDAIKYAWEFLTEVLKLEEEKLWISVYKDDDEAAKIWKDVIGINPDRIVRLGDEDNFWSMGETGPCGPCSEIYYDHGEHIEGTPPGSDGDEGDRFVEIWNLVFMQFNRNDAGEMTPLPKPSVDTGMGLERITAVMQGVNSNYETDLFKGLIKASEKILGNEGSVSHKVISDHIRSTSFLIVDGITPENEGRGYVLRRILRRAIRHGYKMGATKPFLNELVYDLSDLMKDAYPALEEMKDHVSKIIKDEEVKFFETLGKGISILDEAINNLENETIPGDVVFKLHDTFGFPFDLTADIAREKNIQIDEDGFKVCMDKQKKSSKAGSSFVSKLPAASGVDETVFLGYEDLESESKVLVLWKEQDRVDEVSKGEEVYIACSQTPFYAESGGQIGDSGRFTSKNSSGTILDCKKQGKVFIHKAIIDDGGLKTGEVVHMHVEKSKRLATAIHHSSTHLLHAALKKVLGEHVQQKGSLVDETKLRFDFSHSKPLSKEEIVSIEELVNEEVLNNIEVTTQLMKLDDAIKSGAQALFGEKYDDDVRVLSMGSNSFSVELCGGTHIKRTGDIGLFVISNQSSVASGIRRIEALAGKEALSYISEIRKVNNSLQETLNVPADAMNEKILSLIDENKKLKKSGGVASSKADVVSSEAIEINDWKLLIEHISIEDNKQLRTLVDKKKANLEKGCVILLNSQNNKVAIVGGVTNNLIDIISAKDVISLLCESLNGRGGGRPDFAQGAGESENIKEFVTSIPDLVKSLAQ
;
A
#
# COMPACT_ATOMS: atom_id res chain seq x y z
N MET A 1 -41.33 6.96 10.27
CA MET A 1 -40.36 6.07 10.96
C MET A 1 -38.94 6.60 10.72
N ASN A 2 -38.06 6.51 11.72
CA ASN A 2 -36.64 6.80 11.54
C ASN A 2 -35.88 5.57 11.02
N THR A 3 -34.62 5.76 10.59
CA THR A 3 -33.81 4.69 10.00
C THR A 3 -33.67 3.47 10.91
N SER A 4 -33.42 3.67 12.22
CA SER A 4 -33.29 2.58 13.20
C SER A 4 -34.60 1.82 13.40
N GLU A 5 -35.73 2.51 13.47
CA GLU A 5 -37.07 1.87 13.61
C GLU A 5 -37.40 1.00 12.39
N ILE A 6 -37.03 1.42 11.18
CA ILE A 6 -37.26 0.63 9.96
C ILE A 6 -36.42 -0.65 9.99
N ARG A 7 -35.13 -0.53 10.35
CA ARG A 7 -34.22 -1.70 10.49
C ARG A 7 -34.78 -2.72 11.48
N GLU A 8 -35.14 -2.27 12.67
CA GLU A 8 -35.71 -3.15 13.71
C GLU A 8 -37.05 -3.76 13.29
N THR A 9 -37.91 -2.99 12.66
CA THR A 9 -39.22 -3.46 12.18
C THR A 9 -39.06 -4.58 11.16
N PHE A 10 -38.12 -4.44 10.21
CA PHE A 10 -37.82 -5.48 9.22
C PHE A 10 -37.31 -6.77 9.91
N LEU A 11 -36.30 -6.66 10.75
CA LEU A 11 -35.73 -7.83 11.44
C LEU A 11 -36.77 -8.55 12.29
N ASN A 12 -37.59 -7.79 13.02
CA ASN A 12 -38.64 -8.34 13.89
C ASN A 12 -39.80 -8.98 13.10
N PHE A 13 -40.18 -8.38 11.93
CA PHE A 13 -41.16 -8.97 11.05
C PHE A 13 -40.73 -10.36 10.56
N TYR A 14 -39.51 -10.49 10.03
CA TYR A 14 -39.00 -11.78 9.56
C TYR A 14 -38.72 -12.76 10.69
N LYS A 15 -38.31 -12.29 11.88
CA LYS A 15 -38.24 -13.11 13.09
C LYS A 15 -39.61 -13.71 13.43
N SER A 16 -40.71 -12.93 13.28
CA SER A 16 -42.06 -13.43 13.51
C SER A 16 -42.50 -14.49 12.50
N LYS A 17 -41.90 -14.49 11.28
CA LYS A 17 -42.05 -15.52 10.25
C LYS A 17 -41.11 -16.72 10.44
N GLY A 18 -40.35 -16.75 11.55
CA GLY A 18 -39.46 -17.84 11.96
C GLY A 18 -38.04 -17.79 11.35
N HIS A 19 -37.61 -16.64 10.87
CA HIS A 19 -36.20 -16.43 10.46
C HIS A 19 -35.30 -16.19 11.65
N GLU A 20 -34.08 -16.69 11.59
CA GLU A 20 -33.03 -16.35 12.56
C GLU A 20 -32.48 -14.96 12.24
N ILE A 21 -32.40 -14.08 13.24
CA ILE A 21 -31.70 -12.80 13.07
C ILE A 21 -30.20 -13.07 13.12
N VAL A 22 -29.50 -12.75 12.04
CA VAL A 22 -28.05 -12.92 11.90
C VAL A 22 -27.41 -11.53 11.78
N ASP A 23 -26.38 -11.29 12.56
CA ASP A 23 -25.65 -10.04 12.55
C ASP A 23 -24.99 -9.78 11.18
N SER A 24 -24.71 -8.51 10.90
CA SER A 24 -23.93 -8.12 9.72
C SER A 24 -22.56 -8.77 9.75
N SER A 25 -22.18 -9.47 8.71
CA SER A 25 -20.80 -9.93 8.55
C SER A 25 -19.83 -8.75 8.30
N SER A 26 -18.54 -9.04 8.39
CA SER A 26 -17.50 -8.09 8.01
C SER A 26 -17.66 -7.62 6.55
N LEU A 27 -17.25 -6.39 6.29
CA LEU A 27 -17.11 -5.84 4.93
C LEU A 27 -16.00 -6.54 4.12
N ILE A 28 -15.16 -7.34 4.79
CA ILE A 28 -14.13 -8.16 4.18
C ILE A 28 -14.69 -9.57 4.03
N PRO A 29 -14.98 -10.04 2.80
CA PRO A 29 -15.48 -11.40 2.58
C PRO A 29 -14.48 -12.44 3.08
N VAL A 30 -14.94 -13.39 3.86
CA VAL A 30 -14.15 -14.55 4.30
C VAL A 30 -14.18 -15.60 3.19
N ASN A 31 -13.04 -16.15 2.82
CA ASN A 31 -12.89 -17.23 1.81
C ASN A 31 -13.37 -16.89 0.39
N ASP A 32 -13.42 -15.62 0.02
CA ASP A 32 -13.75 -15.20 -1.34
C ASP A 32 -12.77 -14.17 -1.89
N ASP A 33 -11.79 -14.64 -2.65
CA ASP A 33 -10.77 -13.80 -3.29
C ASP A 33 -11.30 -13.06 -4.54
N THR A 34 -12.51 -13.39 -5.00
CA THR A 34 -13.13 -12.76 -6.19
C THR A 34 -13.79 -11.43 -5.86
N LEU A 35 -14.11 -11.20 -4.58
CA LEU A 35 -14.73 -9.97 -4.09
C LEU A 35 -13.75 -9.13 -3.27
N LEU A 36 -13.66 -7.85 -3.58
CA LEU A 36 -12.93 -6.90 -2.75
C LEU A 36 -13.64 -6.66 -1.41
N PHE A 37 -14.96 -6.48 -1.45
CA PHE A 37 -15.79 -6.19 -0.29
C PHE A 37 -17.11 -6.95 -0.35
N THR A 38 -17.75 -7.10 0.80
CA THR A 38 -19.13 -7.57 0.91
C THR A 38 -20.03 -6.54 0.24
N ASN A 39 -20.64 -6.90 -0.90
CA ASN A 39 -21.43 -6.03 -1.76
C ASN A 39 -22.92 -6.35 -1.77
N ALA A 40 -23.32 -7.45 -1.09
CA ALA A 40 -24.71 -7.90 -0.99
C ALA A 40 -24.94 -8.71 0.29
N GLY A 41 -26.20 -8.81 0.73
CA GLY A 41 -26.60 -9.53 1.95
C GLY A 41 -26.28 -11.01 1.94
N MET A 42 -26.32 -11.62 0.76
CA MET A 42 -26.10 -13.06 0.57
C MET A 42 -24.65 -13.52 0.71
N VAL A 43 -23.67 -12.60 0.66
CA VAL A 43 -22.26 -12.97 0.63
C VAL A 43 -21.87 -13.83 1.83
N GLN A 44 -22.35 -13.52 3.03
CA GLN A 44 -22.13 -14.32 4.24
C GLN A 44 -22.79 -15.71 4.22
N PHE A 45 -23.70 -15.97 3.29
CA PHE A 45 -24.45 -17.23 3.15
C PHE A 45 -24.09 -18.00 1.89
N LYS A 46 -23.06 -17.58 1.13
CA LYS A 46 -22.65 -18.20 -0.14
C LYS A 46 -22.49 -19.71 -0.01
N ASP A 47 -21.75 -20.16 0.99
CA ASP A 47 -21.47 -21.58 1.23
C ASP A 47 -22.72 -22.38 1.66
N VAL A 48 -23.69 -21.71 2.29
CA VAL A 48 -24.98 -22.30 2.64
C VAL A 48 -25.83 -22.53 1.39
N PHE A 49 -25.89 -21.56 0.46
CA PHE A 49 -26.57 -21.70 -0.82
C PHE A 49 -25.95 -22.80 -1.69
N LEU A 50 -24.63 -22.91 -1.68
CA LEU A 50 -23.90 -23.96 -2.40
C LEU A 50 -24.02 -25.34 -1.74
N GLY A 51 -24.51 -25.40 -0.49
CA GLY A 51 -24.65 -26.65 0.28
C GLY A 51 -23.34 -27.15 0.89
N THR A 52 -22.26 -26.38 0.81
CA THR A 52 -20.95 -26.70 1.38
C THR A 52 -20.90 -26.46 2.89
N GLU A 53 -21.73 -25.52 3.37
CA GLU A 53 -21.91 -25.24 4.80
C GLU A 53 -23.36 -25.57 5.26
N LYS A 54 -23.51 -26.09 6.50
CA LYS A 54 -24.81 -26.32 7.12
C LYS A 54 -24.96 -25.47 8.36
N LYS A 55 -25.97 -24.62 8.41
CA LYS A 55 -26.38 -23.85 9.59
C LYS A 55 -27.42 -24.61 10.41
N LYS A 56 -27.64 -24.21 11.66
CA LYS A 56 -28.70 -24.75 12.55
C LYS A 56 -30.09 -24.25 12.16
N TYR A 57 -30.20 -23.30 11.27
CA TYR A 57 -31.42 -22.69 10.76
C TYR A 57 -31.50 -22.85 9.23
N VAL A 58 -32.72 -22.85 8.71
CA VAL A 58 -33.00 -22.98 7.27
C VAL A 58 -33.49 -21.67 6.64
N LYS A 59 -33.64 -20.62 7.43
CA LYS A 59 -33.99 -19.28 6.98
C LYS A 59 -33.40 -18.25 7.95
N ALA A 60 -32.98 -17.10 7.41
CA ALA A 60 -32.33 -16.03 8.15
C ALA A 60 -32.80 -14.65 7.70
N THR A 61 -32.56 -13.64 8.55
CA THR A 61 -32.75 -12.23 8.19
C THR A 61 -31.58 -11.42 8.75
N SER A 62 -31.12 -10.40 8.02
CA SER A 62 -30.04 -9.54 8.45
C SER A 62 -30.16 -8.11 7.91
N SER A 63 -29.52 -7.15 8.57
CA SER A 63 -29.17 -5.85 8.00
C SER A 63 -27.69 -5.87 7.72
N GLN A 64 -27.29 -6.18 6.47
CA GLN A 64 -25.91 -6.35 6.09
C GLN A 64 -25.30 -5.03 5.64
N ARG A 65 -24.16 -4.67 6.23
CA ARG A 65 -23.32 -3.58 5.73
C ARG A 65 -22.70 -3.98 4.40
N CYS A 66 -22.82 -3.11 3.40
CA CYS A 66 -22.31 -3.36 2.06
C CYS A 66 -21.44 -2.22 1.57
N ILE A 67 -20.40 -2.54 0.79
CA ILE A 67 -19.53 -1.58 0.08
C ILE A 67 -19.58 -1.83 -1.42
N ARG A 68 -19.88 -0.76 -2.19
CA ARG A 68 -19.81 -0.73 -3.66
C ARG A 68 -18.91 0.41 -4.12
N ALA A 69 -17.58 0.20 -4.00
CA ALA A 69 -16.56 1.20 -4.32
C ALA A 69 -15.37 0.60 -5.10
N GLY A 70 -15.62 -0.41 -5.92
CA GLY A 70 -14.64 -1.09 -6.76
C GLY A 70 -15.10 -2.47 -7.21
N GLY A 71 -14.48 -3.04 -8.24
CA GLY A 71 -14.88 -4.31 -8.84
C GLY A 71 -16.06 -4.16 -9.78
N LYS A 72 -16.90 -5.22 -9.90
CA LYS A 72 -18.05 -5.27 -10.81
C LYS A 72 -19.14 -4.24 -10.42
N HIS A 73 -19.35 -4.00 -9.13
CA HIS A 73 -20.30 -3.04 -8.60
C HIS A 73 -19.53 -1.84 -8.02
N ASN A 74 -19.59 -0.71 -8.71
CA ASN A 74 -18.86 0.49 -8.33
C ASN A 74 -19.76 1.73 -8.44
N ASP A 75 -20.24 2.21 -7.29
CA ASP A 75 -21.11 3.39 -7.21
C ASP A 75 -20.36 4.68 -6.86
N LEU A 76 -19.03 4.61 -6.64
CA LEU A 76 -18.22 5.73 -6.16
C LEU A 76 -18.40 7.01 -6.99
N GLU A 77 -18.48 6.87 -8.31
CA GLU A 77 -18.60 8.02 -9.23
C GLU A 77 -19.98 8.68 -9.18
N ASN A 78 -21.00 7.93 -8.81
CA ASN A 78 -22.40 8.39 -8.73
C ASN A 78 -22.69 9.11 -7.40
N VAL A 79 -21.88 8.88 -6.36
CA VAL A 79 -22.09 9.47 -5.03
C VAL A 79 -22.05 10.99 -5.06
N GLY A 80 -23.13 11.60 -4.57
CA GLY A 80 -23.33 13.05 -4.52
C GLY A 80 -23.99 13.62 -5.77
N TYR A 81 -23.96 12.92 -6.91
CA TYR A 81 -24.57 13.36 -8.17
C TYR A 81 -25.94 12.75 -8.43
N THR A 82 -26.20 11.55 -7.92
CA THR A 82 -27.51 10.90 -7.91
C THR A 82 -28.15 11.02 -6.54
N LEU A 83 -29.47 10.74 -6.47
CA LEU A 83 -30.22 10.85 -5.21
C LEU A 83 -30.15 9.59 -4.34
N ARG A 84 -29.66 8.44 -4.89
CA ARG A 84 -29.84 7.11 -4.32
C ARG A 84 -28.61 6.20 -4.29
N HIS A 85 -27.45 6.60 -4.88
CA HIS A 85 -26.24 5.76 -4.89
C HIS A 85 -25.29 6.13 -3.76
N HIS A 86 -24.73 5.11 -3.12
CA HIS A 86 -23.84 5.20 -1.98
C HIS A 86 -22.69 4.22 -2.10
N THR A 87 -21.50 4.60 -1.58
CA THR A 87 -20.39 3.65 -1.45
C THR A 87 -20.61 2.67 -0.30
N PHE A 88 -21.26 3.11 0.77
CA PHE A 88 -21.70 2.30 1.90
C PHE A 88 -23.20 2.38 2.04
N PHE A 89 -23.88 1.24 2.17
CA PHE A 89 -25.30 1.17 2.47
C PHE A 89 -25.62 -0.08 3.30
N GLU A 90 -26.79 -0.08 3.90
CA GLU A 90 -27.30 -1.25 4.61
C GLU A 90 -28.32 -1.98 3.73
N MET A 91 -28.11 -3.28 3.53
CA MET A 91 -29.02 -4.15 2.79
C MET A 91 -29.83 -5.00 3.78
N LEU A 92 -31.12 -4.73 3.85
CA LEU A 92 -32.07 -5.55 4.61
C LEU A 92 -32.38 -6.79 3.77
N GLY A 93 -32.07 -7.96 4.30
CA GLY A 93 -32.23 -9.22 3.58
C GLY A 93 -33.00 -10.28 4.37
N ASN A 94 -33.83 -11.04 3.67
CA ASN A 94 -34.36 -12.30 4.15
C ASN A 94 -33.96 -13.43 3.21
N PHE A 95 -33.58 -14.55 3.81
CA PHE A 95 -32.96 -15.68 3.14
C PHE A 95 -33.70 -16.96 3.46
N SER A 96 -33.92 -17.81 2.41
CA SER A 96 -34.42 -19.17 2.58
C SER A 96 -33.46 -20.16 1.94
N PHE A 97 -32.99 -21.11 2.70
CA PHE A 97 -32.07 -22.18 2.27
C PHE A 97 -32.87 -23.47 1.93
N GLY A 98 -33.86 -23.32 1.05
CA GLY A 98 -34.75 -24.39 0.65
C GLY A 98 -35.87 -24.72 1.64
N ASP A 99 -36.34 -23.75 2.45
CA ASP A 99 -37.51 -23.83 3.33
C ASP A 99 -38.78 -23.34 2.60
N TYR A 100 -38.68 -22.16 2.01
CA TYR A 100 -39.72 -21.59 1.16
C TYR A 100 -39.11 -21.04 -0.14
N PHE A 101 -39.96 -20.72 -1.13
CA PHE A 101 -39.51 -20.21 -2.43
C PHE A 101 -40.38 -19.01 -2.89
N LYS A 102 -40.60 -18.80 -4.17
CA LYS A 102 -41.22 -17.62 -4.79
C LYS A 102 -42.50 -17.14 -4.13
N GLU A 103 -43.48 -18.04 -3.92
CA GLU A 103 -44.81 -17.65 -3.45
C GLU A 103 -44.77 -17.03 -2.05
N ASP A 104 -44.08 -17.65 -1.08
CA ASP A 104 -43.97 -17.11 0.27
C ASP A 104 -43.04 -15.89 0.33
N ALA A 105 -41.96 -15.86 -0.47
CA ALA A 105 -41.09 -14.70 -0.56
C ALA A 105 -41.84 -13.45 -1.02
N ILE A 106 -42.65 -13.59 -2.08
CA ILE A 106 -43.48 -12.52 -2.62
C ILE A 106 -44.55 -12.08 -1.62
N LYS A 107 -45.27 -13.05 -0.99
CA LYS A 107 -46.28 -12.75 0.02
C LYS A 107 -45.68 -11.98 1.23
N TYR A 108 -44.55 -12.41 1.76
CA TYR A 108 -43.89 -11.73 2.88
C TYR A 108 -43.41 -10.32 2.50
N ALA A 109 -42.87 -10.15 1.31
CA ALA A 109 -42.44 -8.83 0.85
C ALA A 109 -43.65 -7.88 0.70
N TRP A 110 -44.75 -8.36 0.12
CA TRP A 110 -45.95 -7.57 -0.04
C TRP A 110 -46.61 -7.22 1.29
N GLU A 111 -46.78 -8.20 2.19
CA GLU A 111 -47.31 -8.00 3.53
C GLU A 111 -46.46 -6.96 4.30
N PHE A 112 -45.14 -7.05 4.19
CA PHE A 112 -44.26 -6.10 4.85
C PHE A 112 -44.48 -4.67 4.36
N LEU A 113 -44.50 -4.46 3.05
CA LEU A 113 -44.66 -3.14 2.46
C LEU A 113 -46.05 -2.52 2.70
N THR A 114 -47.13 -3.31 2.50
CA THR A 114 -48.47 -2.77 2.52
C THR A 114 -49.16 -2.83 3.87
N GLU A 115 -48.88 -3.87 4.68
CA GLU A 115 -49.56 -4.03 5.98
C GLU A 115 -48.71 -3.51 7.14
N VAL A 116 -47.39 -3.68 7.08
CA VAL A 116 -46.49 -3.23 8.15
C VAL A 116 -46.05 -1.78 7.92
N LEU A 117 -45.45 -1.47 6.78
CA LEU A 117 -45.02 -0.12 6.43
C LEU A 117 -46.15 0.79 5.95
N LYS A 118 -47.32 0.24 5.59
CA LYS A 118 -48.49 0.98 5.14
C LYS A 118 -48.26 1.79 3.87
N LEU A 119 -47.42 1.30 2.96
CA LEU A 119 -47.28 1.92 1.64
C LEU A 119 -48.58 1.73 0.80
N GLU A 120 -48.87 2.74 -0.01
CA GLU A 120 -50.01 2.71 -0.95
C GLU A 120 -49.72 1.72 -2.08
N GLU A 121 -50.58 0.72 -2.25
CA GLU A 121 -50.43 -0.32 -3.28
C GLU A 121 -50.36 0.26 -4.70
N GLU A 122 -51.05 1.36 -4.95
CA GLU A 122 -51.08 2.02 -6.25
C GLU A 122 -49.73 2.63 -6.65
N LYS A 123 -48.86 2.87 -5.70
CA LYS A 123 -47.48 3.40 -5.92
C LYS A 123 -46.45 2.31 -6.16
N LEU A 124 -46.83 1.04 -6.01
CA LEU A 124 -45.90 -0.07 -6.17
C LEU A 124 -45.97 -0.64 -7.60
N TRP A 125 -44.82 -0.75 -8.24
CA TRP A 125 -44.60 -1.37 -9.53
C TRP A 125 -43.70 -2.58 -9.38
N ILE A 126 -43.87 -3.59 -10.23
CA ILE A 126 -43.18 -4.86 -10.15
C ILE A 126 -42.47 -5.14 -11.46
N SER A 127 -41.19 -5.52 -11.41
CA SER A 127 -40.54 -6.17 -12.53
C SER A 127 -40.36 -7.66 -12.26
N VAL A 128 -40.38 -8.47 -13.32
CA VAL A 128 -40.09 -9.90 -13.29
C VAL A 128 -39.17 -10.27 -14.44
N TYR A 129 -38.37 -11.29 -14.27
CA TYR A 129 -37.56 -11.80 -15.36
C TYR A 129 -38.45 -12.27 -16.54
N LYS A 130 -38.02 -11.94 -17.76
CA LYS A 130 -38.81 -12.16 -19.01
C LYS A 130 -39.39 -13.57 -19.13
N ASP A 131 -38.66 -14.60 -18.68
CA ASP A 131 -39.04 -16.00 -18.79
C ASP A 131 -39.58 -16.59 -17.47
N ASP A 132 -39.79 -15.77 -16.42
CA ASP A 132 -40.33 -16.21 -15.12
C ASP A 132 -41.85 -16.02 -15.06
N ASP A 133 -42.57 -16.90 -15.74
CA ASP A 133 -44.06 -16.93 -15.74
C ASP A 133 -44.62 -17.24 -14.34
N GLU A 134 -43.91 -17.98 -13.53
CA GLU A 134 -44.31 -18.34 -12.16
C GLU A 134 -44.39 -17.10 -11.27
N ALA A 135 -43.36 -16.30 -11.24
CA ALA A 135 -43.33 -15.05 -10.45
C ALA A 135 -44.42 -14.09 -10.95
N ALA A 136 -44.52 -13.88 -12.28
CA ALA A 136 -45.56 -13.03 -12.86
C ALA A 136 -46.96 -13.46 -12.47
N LYS A 137 -47.23 -14.78 -12.46
CA LYS A 137 -48.52 -15.33 -12.05
C LYS A 137 -48.80 -15.14 -10.56
N ILE A 138 -47.80 -15.30 -9.69
CA ILE A 138 -47.96 -15.08 -8.25
C ILE A 138 -48.32 -13.60 -8.00
N TRP A 139 -47.64 -12.66 -8.59
CA TRP A 139 -47.94 -11.25 -8.46
C TRP A 139 -49.35 -10.89 -8.92
N LYS A 140 -49.75 -11.43 -10.09
CA LYS A 140 -51.06 -11.15 -10.67
C LYS A 140 -52.20 -11.87 -9.94
N ASP A 141 -52.12 -13.21 -9.77
CA ASP A 141 -53.26 -14.04 -9.37
C ASP A 141 -53.34 -14.25 -7.86
N VAL A 142 -52.19 -14.22 -7.14
CA VAL A 142 -52.14 -14.46 -5.69
C VAL A 142 -52.16 -13.14 -4.92
N ILE A 143 -51.31 -12.18 -5.33
CA ILE A 143 -51.24 -10.84 -4.70
C ILE A 143 -52.35 -9.93 -5.25
N GLY A 144 -52.66 -10.02 -6.52
CA GLY A 144 -53.74 -9.22 -7.14
C GLY A 144 -53.25 -7.91 -7.76
N ILE A 145 -51.98 -7.79 -8.08
CA ILE A 145 -51.42 -6.60 -8.72
C ILE A 145 -52.04 -6.40 -10.10
N ASN A 146 -52.39 -5.15 -10.42
CA ASN A 146 -52.81 -4.78 -11.78
C ASN A 146 -51.74 -5.20 -12.80
N PRO A 147 -52.09 -6.02 -13.82
CA PRO A 147 -51.15 -6.46 -14.85
C PRO A 147 -50.37 -5.34 -15.55
N ASP A 148 -50.93 -4.14 -15.64
CA ASP A 148 -50.27 -2.99 -16.26
C ASP A 148 -49.08 -2.45 -15.42
N ARG A 149 -48.97 -2.88 -14.17
CA ARG A 149 -47.86 -2.56 -13.27
C ARG A 149 -46.89 -3.72 -13.09
N ILE A 150 -47.01 -4.79 -13.86
CA ILE A 150 -46.04 -5.91 -13.86
C ILE A 150 -45.30 -5.87 -15.19
N VAL A 151 -44.02 -5.55 -15.13
CA VAL A 151 -43.15 -5.38 -16.31
C VAL A 151 -42.19 -6.58 -16.43
N ARG A 152 -41.95 -7.05 -17.66
CA ARG A 152 -41.02 -8.13 -17.95
C ARG A 152 -39.70 -7.55 -18.48
N LEU A 153 -38.59 -7.80 -17.75
CA LEU A 153 -37.28 -7.28 -18.10
C LEU A 153 -36.29 -8.42 -18.42
N GLY A 154 -35.18 -8.07 -19.05
CA GLY A 154 -34.17 -9.00 -19.55
C GLY A 154 -33.15 -9.46 -18.54
N ASP A 155 -32.05 -10.03 -19.09
CA ASP A 155 -30.93 -10.59 -18.29
C ASP A 155 -30.15 -9.51 -17.56
N GLU A 156 -30.12 -8.28 -18.08
CA GLU A 156 -29.37 -7.16 -17.47
C GLU A 156 -30.05 -6.64 -16.20
N ASP A 157 -31.41 -6.67 -16.16
CA ASP A 157 -32.17 -6.09 -15.05
C ASP A 157 -32.67 -7.17 -14.07
N ASN A 158 -33.28 -8.23 -14.56
CA ASN A 158 -33.98 -9.23 -13.72
C ASN A 158 -33.30 -10.61 -13.68
N PHE A 159 -31.99 -10.72 -13.95
CA PHE A 159 -31.20 -11.92 -13.67
C PHE A 159 -29.99 -11.58 -12.84
N TRP A 160 -30.08 -11.83 -11.53
CA TRP A 160 -29.04 -11.45 -10.59
C TRP A 160 -27.93 -12.50 -10.50
N SER A 161 -26.67 -12.05 -10.36
CA SER A 161 -25.51 -12.88 -10.09
C SER A 161 -24.55 -12.18 -9.13
N MET A 162 -23.97 -12.93 -8.19
CA MET A 162 -23.03 -12.42 -7.19
C MET A 162 -21.78 -11.82 -7.83
N GLY A 163 -21.28 -12.46 -8.88
CA GLY A 163 -20.08 -12.08 -9.62
C GLY A 163 -20.03 -12.78 -10.98
N GLU A 164 -18.82 -13.01 -11.49
CA GLU A 164 -18.63 -13.83 -12.71
C GLU A 164 -18.96 -15.30 -12.42
N THR A 165 -18.75 -15.74 -11.18
CA THR A 165 -19.04 -17.10 -10.69
C THR A 165 -19.89 -17.05 -9.42
N GLY A 166 -20.53 -18.16 -9.06
CA GLY A 166 -21.29 -18.31 -7.83
C GLY A 166 -22.80 -18.41 -8.03
N PRO A 167 -23.58 -18.38 -6.94
CA PRO A 167 -25.04 -18.47 -6.97
C PRO A 167 -25.67 -17.37 -7.80
N CYS A 168 -26.68 -17.72 -8.60
CA CYS A 168 -27.40 -16.80 -9.47
C CYS A 168 -28.81 -17.29 -9.74
N GLY A 169 -29.68 -16.40 -10.24
CA GLY A 169 -31.03 -16.75 -10.62
C GLY A 169 -31.88 -15.56 -11.06
N PRO A 170 -33.08 -15.81 -11.60
CA PRO A 170 -34.02 -14.76 -11.94
C PRO A 170 -34.44 -13.98 -10.70
N CYS A 171 -34.78 -12.72 -10.87
CA CYS A 171 -35.29 -11.91 -9.77
C CYS A 171 -36.57 -11.15 -10.14
N SER A 172 -37.22 -10.65 -9.11
CA SER A 172 -38.37 -9.75 -9.19
C SER A 172 -38.08 -8.52 -8.35
N GLU A 173 -38.17 -7.35 -8.91
CA GLU A 173 -37.92 -6.11 -8.22
C GLU A 173 -39.19 -5.35 -7.93
N ILE A 174 -39.23 -4.65 -6.82
CA ILE A 174 -40.32 -3.78 -6.39
C ILE A 174 -39.84 -2.35 -6.45
N TYR A 175 -40.57 -1.54 -7.24
CA TYR A 175 -40.32 -0.11 -7.43
C TYR A 175 -41.37 0.71 -6.72
N TYR A 176 -40.99 1.89 -6.23
CA TYR A 176 -41.91 2.86 -5.67
C TYR A 176 -42.02 4.08 -6.61
N ASP A 177 -43.25 4.46 -6.96
CA ASP A 177 -43.58 5.68 -7.71
C ASP A 177 -43.68 6.88 -6.75
N HIS A 178 -42.73 7.77 -6.81
CA HIS A 178 -42.70 9.01 -6.03
C HIS A 178 -43.76 10.04 -6.49
N GLY A 179 -44.42 9.80 -7.63
CA GLY A 179 -45.47 10.65 -8.15
C GLY A 179 -45.04 11.53 -9.32
N GLU A 180 -46.07 12.09 -10.00
CA GLU A 180 -45.91 12.84 -11.27
C GLU A 180 -45.07 14.12 -11.18
N HIS A 181 -44.78 14.59 -9.96
CA HIS A 181 -43.95 15.77 -9.75
C HIS A 181 -42.44 15.49 -9.88
N ILE A 182 -42.05 14.20 -9.98
CA ILE A 182 -40.68 13.76 -10.25
C ILE A 182 -40.63 13.25 -11.71
N GLU A 183 -39.54 13.61 -12.39
CA GLU A 183 -39.28 13.15 -13.76
C GLU A 183 -38.87 11.68 -13.79
N GLY A 184 -39.41 10.92 -14.73
CA GLY A 184 -39.12 9.51 -14.96
C GLY A 184 -40.30 8.74 -15.49
N THR A 185 -40.03 7.63 -16.17
CA THR A 185 -40.98 6.71 -16.76
C THR A 185 -41.03 5.36 -16.04
N PRO A 186 -42.07 4.57 -16.13
CA PRO A 186 -42.15 3.25 -15.52
C PRO A 186 -40.98 2.33 -15.95
N PRO A 187 -40.57 1.37 -15.12
CA PRO A 187 -39.49 0.44 -15.45
C PRO A 187 -39.70 -0.23 -16.82
N GLY A 188 -38.63 -0.37 -17.62
CA GLY A 188 -38.64 -1.00 -18.93
C GLY A 188 -39.28 -0.18 -20.04
N SER A 189 -39.62 1.09 -19.81
CA SER A 189 -40.07 2.02 -20.85
C SER A 189 -38.90 2.62 -21.62
N ASP A 190 -39.10 3.03 -22.88
CA ASP A 190 -38.10 3.82 -23.60
C ASP A 190 -37.83 5.13 -22.82
N GLY A 191 -36.57 5.34 -22.39
CA GLY A 191 -36.23 6.47 -21.56
C GLY A 191 -36.40 6.24 -20.05
N ASP A 192 -36.26 5.01 -19.58
CA ASP A 192 -36.27 4.56 -18.19
C ASP A 192 -35.22 5.23 -17.30
N GLU A 193 -34.90 6.47 -17.61
CA GLU A 193 -33.97 7.32 -16.84
C GLU A 193 -34.79 8.30 -15.99
N GLY A 194 -34.51 8.36 -14.70
CA GLY A 194 -35.17 9.32 -13.82
C GLY A 194 -35.23 8.83 -12.36
N ASP A 195 -35.72 9.70 -11.52
CA ASP A 195 -35.80 9.46 -10.08
C ASP A 195 -37.24 9.24 -9.58
N ARG A 196 -38.25 9.12 -10.50
CA ARG A 196 -39.66 8.88 -10.14
C ARG A 196 -39.86 7.46 -9.64
N PHE A 197 -39.44 6.46 -10.44
CA PHE A 197 -39.58 5.04 -10.10
C PHE A 197 -38.29 4.50 -9.54
N VAL A 198 -38.26 4.30 -8.23
CA VAL A 198 -37.05 3.85 -7.55
C VAL A 198 -37.22 2.40 -7.10
N GLU A 199 -36.30 1.51 -7.55
CA GLU A 199 -36.19 0.15 -7.02
C GLU A 199 -35.89 0.23 -5.52
N ILE A 200 -36.82 -0.32 -4.72
CA ILE A 200 -36.71 -0.37 -3.26
C ILE A 200 -36.31 -1.74 -2.74
N TRP A 201 -36.68 -2.82 -3.48
CA TRP A 201 -36.45 -4.19 -3.06
C TRP A 201 -36.23 -5.13 -4.23
N ASN A 202 -35.19 -5.97 -4.17
CA ASN A 202 -34.95 -7.03 -5.13
C ASN A 202 -35.16 -8.40 -4.48
N LEU A 203 -36.01 -9.24 -5.06
CA LEU A 203 -36.33 -10.62 -4.63
C LEU A 203 -35.64 -11.59 -5.59
N VAL A 204 -34.49 -12.16 -5.17
CA VAL A 204 -33.71 -13.06 -6.02
C VAL A 204 -34.10 -14.52 -5.75
N PHE A 205 -34.43 -15.25 -6.78
CA PHE A 205 -34.80 -16.67 -6.75
C PHE A 205 -33.59 -17.50 -7.17
N MET A 206 -32.70 -17.81 -6.19
CA MET A 206 -31.47 -18.52 -6.41
C MET A 206 -31.73 -19.96 -6.87
N GLN A 207 -31.42 -20.25 -8.12
CA GLN A 207 -31.65 -21.57 -8.72
C GLN A 207 -30.37 -22.22 -9.25
N PHE A 208 -29.39 -21.44 -9.61
CA PHE A 208 -28.18 -21.89 -10.32
C PHE A 208 -26.91 -21.46 -9.63
N ASN A 209 -25.85 -22.24 -9.90
CA ASN A 209 -24.45 -21.87 -9.63
C ASN A 209 -23.72 -21.74 -10.97
N ARG A 210 -23.10 -20.60 -11.22
CA ARG A 210 -22.27 -20.33 -12.41
C ARG A 210 -20.81 -20.65 -12.09
N ASN A 211 -20.17 -21.49 -12.93
CA ASN A 211 -18.73 -21.82 -12.79
C ASN A 211 -17.85 -20.87 -13.63
N ASP A 212 -16.50 -21.04 -13.54
CA ASP A 212 -15.52 -20.23 -14.28
C ASP A 212 -15.64 -20.33 -15.81
N ALA A 213 -16.24 -21.39 -16.33
CA ALA A 213 -16.54 -21.56 -17.75
C ALA A 213 -17.84 -20.86 -18.19
N GLY A 214 -18.58 -20.22 -17.25
CA GLY A 214 -19.87 -19.59 -17.50
C GLY A 214 -21.06 -20.57 -17.53
N GLU A 215 -20.84 -21.86 -17.24
CA GLU A 215 -21.90 -22.88 -17.24
C GLU A 215 -22.73 -22.77 -15.96
N MET A 216 -24.05 -22.86 -16.09
CA MET A 216 -24.98 -22.83 -14.97
C MET A 216 -25.44 -24.24 -14.58
N THR A 217 -25.18 -24.62 -13.35
CA THR A 217 -25.66 -25.88 -12.76
C THR A 217 -26.73 -25.58 -11.69
N PRO A 218 -27.76 -26.44 -11.53
CA PRO A 218 -28.76 -26.23 -10.49
C PRO A 218 -28.11 -26.25 -9.09
N LEU A 219 -28.59 -25.36 -8.20
CA LEU A 219 -28.27 -25.40 -6.78
C LEU A 219 -28.88 -26.67 -6.14
N PRO A 220 -28.31 -27.15 -5.01
CA PRO A 220 -28.84 -28.31 -4.28
C PRO A 220 -30.30 -28.17 -3.89
N LYS A 221 -30.77 -26.94 -3.64
CA LYS A 221 -32.15 -26.60 -3.37
C LYS A 221 -32.44 -25.19 -3.91
N PRO A 222 -33.63 -24.95 -4.50
CA PRO A 222 -34.08 -23.59 -4.80
C PRO A 222 -34.12 -22.78 -3.51
N SER A 223 -33.56 -21.61 -3.55
CA SER A 223 -33.34 -20.76 -2.38
C SER A 223 -33.75 -19.32 -2.65
N VAL A 224 -33.97 -18.53 -1.60
CA VAL A 224 -34.36 -17.12 -1.72
C VAL A 224 -33.27 -16.26 -1.09
N ASP A 225 -32.87 -15.24 -1.82
CA ASP A 225 -32.09 -14.11 -1.37
C ASP A 225 -32.84 -12.83 -1.67
N THR A 226 -33.00 -11.93 -0.72
CA THR A 226 -33.59 -10.63 -1.00
C THR A 226 -32.74 -9.49 -0.49
N GLY A 227 -32.80 -8.36 -1.17
CA GLY A 227 -32.07 -7.16 -0.79
C GLY A 227 -32.92 -5.90 -0.92
N MET A 228 -33.31 -5.32 0.22
CA MET A 228 -33.95 -4.00 0.28
C MET A 228 -32.95 -2.97 0.82
N GLY A 229 -32.70 -1.90 0.05
CA GLY A 229 -31.83 -0.81 0.49
C GLY A 229 -32.46 -0.04 1.66
N LEU A 230 -31.84 -0.08 2.86
CA LEU A 230 -32.37 0.62 4.03
C LEU A 230 -32.50 2.12 3.77
N GLU A 231 -31.53 2.74 3.13
CA GLU A 231 -31.55 4.16 2.79
C GLU A 231 -32.69 4.50 1.83
N ARG A 232 -32.96 3.65 0.83
CA ARG A 232 -34.05 3.84 -0.15
C ARG A 232 -35.41 3.74 0.51
N ILE A 233 -35.67 2.68 1.26
CA ILE A 233 -36.96 2.52 1.96
C ILE A 233 -37.15 3.57 3.04
N THR A 234 -36.08 4.05 3.68
CA THR A 234 -36.15 5.17 4.64
C THR A 234 -36.60 6.46 3.94
N ALA A 235 -36.08 6.76 2.76
CA ALA A 235 -36.48 7.93 1.99
C ALA A 235 -37.99 7.89 1.65
N VAL A 236 -38.48 6.74 1.19
CA VAL A 236 -39.90 6.51 0.95
C VAL A 236 -40.74 6.73 2.21
N MET A 237 -40.34 6.12 3.34
CA MET A 237 -41.08 6.22 4.61
C MET A 237 -41.08 7.61 5.21
N GLN A 238 -40.07 8.42 4.92
CA GLN A 238 -39.97 9.81 5.36
C GLN A 238 -40.54 10.83 4.35
N GLY A 239 -41.11 10.33 3.23
CA GLY A 239 -41.74 11.15 2.20
C GLY A 239 -40.79 12.06 1.45
N VAL A 240 -39.53 11.62 1.27
CA VAL A 240 -38.49 12.34 0.53
C VAL A 240 -38.02 11.52 -0.65
N ASN A 241 -37.54 12.15 -1.72
CA ASN A 241 -37.07 11.47 -2.92
C ASN A 241 -35.55 11.29 -2.97
N SER A 242 -34.83 11.85 -2.00
CA SER A 242 -33.38 11.70 -1.90
C SER A 242 -32.98 11.01 -0.61
N ASN A 243 -32.11 10.00 -0.69
CA ASN A 243 -31.53 9.34 0.49
C ASN A 243 -30.78 10.33 1.39
N TYR A 244 -30.20 11.39 0.80
CA TYR A 244 -29.50 12.45 1.54
C TYR A 244 -30.44 13.34 2.38
N GLU A 245 -31.75 13.22 2.20
CA GLU A 245 -32.76 13.92 2.97
C GLU A 245 -33.36 13.08 4.11
N THR A 246 -32.88 11.86 4.30
CA THR A 246 -33.26 11.02 5.44
C THR A 246 -32.65 11.52 6.75
N ASP A 247 -33.20 11.08 7.87
CA ASP A 247 -32.76 11.47 9.21
C ASP A 247 -31.27 11.22 9.43
N LEU A 248 -30.75 10.06 9.03
CA LEU A 248 -29.33 9.69 9.12
C LEU A 248 -28.43 10.65 8.35
N PHE A 249 -28.73 10.83 7.06
CA PHE A 249 -27.89 11.70 6.21
C PHE A 249 -28.04 13.19 6.58
N LYS A 250 -29.24 13.65 6.94
CA LYS A 250 -29.43 15.01 7.45
C LYS A 250 -28.59 15.29 8.69
N GLY A 251 -28.45 14.30 9.57
CA GLY A 251 -27.58 14.41 10.75
C GLY A 251 -26.13 14.65 10.37
N LEU A 252 -25.59 13.82 9.46
CA LEU A 252 -24.21 13.91 8.98
C LEU A 252 -23.94 15.16 8.15
N ILE A 253 -24.88 15.54 7.28
CA ILE A 253 -24.79 16.76 6.45
C ILE A 253 -24.71 17.99 7.38
N LYS A 254 -25.60 18.10 8.39
CA LYS A 254 -25.56 19.19 9.36
C LYS A 254 -24.26 19.24 10.16
N ALA A 255 -23.71 18.08 10.55
CA ALA A 255 -22.41 18.02 11.24
C ALA A 255 -21.30 18.54 10.31
N SER A 256 -21.30 18.12 9.06
CA SER A 256 -20.34 18.58 8.04
C SER A 256 -20.49 20.08 7.76
N GLU A 257 -21.70 20.59 7.64
CA GLU A 257 -22.00 22.04 7.46
C GLU A 257 -21.52 22.87 8.65
N LYS A 258 -21.68 22.37 9.87
CA LYS A 258 -21.19 23.02 11.08
C LYS A 258 -19.66 23.18 11.09
N ILE A 259 -18.94 22.21 10.55
CA ILE A 259 -17.46 22.22 10.52
C ILE A 259 -16.95 23.08 9.35
N LEU A 260 -17.56 22.93 8.16
CA LEU A 260 -17.03 23.48 6.89
C LEU A 260 -17.78 24.71 6.38
N GLY A 261 -18.99 24.99 6.87
CA GLY A 261 -19.88 26.02 6.30
C GLY A 261 -20.43 25.59 4.93
N ASN A 262 -20.78 26.53 4.07
CA ASN A 262 -21.27 26.32 2.70
C ASN A 262 -22.51 25.40 2.62
N GLU A 263 -23.55 25.70 3.37
CA GLU A 263 -24.81 24.96 3.43
C GLU A 263 -25.36 24.63 2.04
N GLY A 264 -25.90 23.41 1.90
CA GLY A 264 -26.51 22.93 0.65
C GLY A 264 -25.54 22.48 -0.45
N SER A 265 -24.22 22.49 -0.21
CA SER A 265 -23.25 22.02 -1.20
C SER A 265 -23.32 20.51 -1.43
N VAL A 266 -23.24 20.06 -2.70
CA VAL A 266 -23.08 18.64 -3.07
C VAL A 266 -21.91 17.97 -2.34
N SER A 267 -20.87 18.73 -2.01
CA SER A 267 -19.71 18.21 -1.29
C SER A 267 -20.07 17.61 0.08
N HIS A 268 -21.08 18.14 0.78
CA HIS A 268 -21.56 17.57 2.04
C HIS A 268 -22.18 16.19 1.88
N LYS A 269 -22.86 15.93 0.75
CA LYS A 269 -23.42 14.59 0.43
C LYS A 269 -22.29 13.57 0.27
N VAL A 270 -21.24 13.94 -0.49
CA VAL A 270 -20.07 13.07 -0.71
C VAL A 270 -19.34 12.81 0.63
N ILE A 271 -19.10 13.84 1.43
CA ILE A 271 -18.43 13.70 2.74
C ILE A 271 -19.25 12.80 3.67
N SER A 272 -20.59 12.97 3.70
CA SER A 272 -21.49 12.16 4.55
C SER A 272 -21.53 10.69 4.15
N ASP A 273 -21.50 10.38 2.86
CA ASP A 273 -21.37 9.01 2.38
C ASP A 273 -20.01 8.43 2.75
N HIS A 274 -18.94 9.16 2.46
CA HIS A 274 -17.57 8.68 2.58
C HIS A 274 -17.10 8.50 4.03
N ILE A 275 -17.62 9.30 4.99
CA ILE A 275 -17.32 9.06 6.41
C ILE A 275 -17.92 7.75 6.90
N ARG A 276 -19.10 7.34 6.40
CA ARG A 276 -19.69 6.03 6.69
C ARG A 276 -18.80 4.91 6.16
N SER A 277 -18.48 4.95 4.87
CA SER A 277 -17.66 3.94 4.21
C SER A 277 -16.32 3.74 4.89
N THR A 278 -15.60 4.85 5.12
CA THR A 278 -14.23 4.82 5.66
C THR A 278 -14.22 4.37 7.10
N SER A 279 -15.18 4.81 7.92
CA SER A 279 -15.25 4.42 9.32
C SER A 279 -15.51 2.92 9.47
N PHE A 280 -16.49 2.34 8.75
CA PHE A 280 -16.78 0.92 8.84
C PHE A 280 -15.69 0.02 8.23
N LEU A 281 -15.02 0.47 7.17
CA LEU A 281 -13.85 -0.25 6.63
C LEU A 281 -12.70 -0.30 7.65
N ILE A 282 -12.46 0.79 8.39
CA ILE A 282 -11.44 0.83 9.44
C ILE A 282 -11.85 -0.02 10.65
N VAL A 283 -13.12 0.01 11.06
CA VAL A 283 -13.65 -0.88 12.12
C VAL A 283 -13.41 -2.35 11.77
N ASP A 284 -13.57 -2.71 10.50
CA ASP A 284 -13.31 -4.08 10.01
C ASP A 284 -11.81 -4.36 9.74
N GLY A 285 -10.89 -3.47 10.16
CA GLY A 285 -9.45 -3.70 10.20
C GLY A 285 -8.69 -3.26 8.93
N ILE A 286 -9.32 -2.53 8.00
CA ILE A 286 -8.62 -2.02 6.82
C ILE A 286 -7.93 -0.70 7.16
N THR A 287 -6.69 -0.56 6.71
CA THR A 287 -5.91 0.68 6.80
C THR A 287 -5.64 1.26 5.41
N PRO A 288 -5.45 2.59 5.27
CA PRO A 288 -5.12 3.21 3.99
C PRO A 288 -3.78 2.71 3.44
N GLU A 289 -3.80 2.04 2.28
CA GLU A 289 -2.63 1.43 1.63
C GLU A 289 -2.53 1.84 0.15
N ASN A 290 -1.46 1.39 -0.55
CA ASN A 290 -1.25 1.70 -1.97
C ASN A 290 -1.85 0.66 -2.92
N GLU A 291 -2.26 -0.50 -2.41
CA GLU A 291 -2.79 -1.63 -3.19
C GLU A 291 -3.99 -2.26 -2.50
N GLY A 292 -4.75 -3.07 -3.23
CA GLY A 292 -5.84 -3.87 -2.72
C GLY A 292 -6.97 -3.06 -2.05
N ARG A 293 -7.52 -3.62 -0.98
CA ARG A 293 -8.64 -3.02 -0.21
C ARG A 293 -8.25 -1.69 0.44
N GLY A 294 -7.02 -1.57 0.96
CA GLY A 294 -6.51 -0.35 1.57
C GLY A 294 -6.37 0.81 0.58
N TYR A 295 -6.09 0.53 -0.70
CA TYR A 295 -6.10 1.53 -1.76
C TYR A 295 -7.50 2.09 -1.99
N VAL A 296 -8.53 1.24 -2.01
CA VAL A 296 -9.93 1.70 -2.15
C VAL A 296 -10.34 2.58 -0.97
N LEU A 297 -10.02 2.18 0.27
CA LEU A 297 -10.23 3.02 1.45
C LEU A 297 -9.54 4.37 1.31
N ARG A 298 -8.26 4.40 0.91
CA ARG A 298 -7.50 5.64 0.70
C ARG A 298 -8.13 6.52 -0.38
N ARG A 299 -8.62 5.92 -1.46
CA ARG A 299 -9.31 6.62 -2.56
C ARG A 299 -10.56 7.34 -2.07
N ILE A 300 -11.40 6.66 -1.29
CA ILE A 300 -12.63 7.22 -0.70
C ILE A 300 -12.27 8.37 0.27
N LEU A 301 -11.28 8.17 1.17
CA LEU A 301 -10.80 9.20 2.08
C LEU A 301 -10.33 10.46 1.35
N ARG A 302 -9.46 10.30 0.35
CA ARG A 302 -8.92 11.43 -0.40
C ARG A 302 -9.96 12.18 -1.21
N ARG A 303 -10.98 11.48 -1.70
CA ARG A 303 -12.12 12.11 -2.36
C ARG A 303 -12.91 12.98 -1.38
N ALA A 304 -13.20 12.51 -0.18
CA ALA A 304 -13.85 13.31 0.86
C ALA A 304 -13.02 14.53 1.28
N ILE A 305 -11.70 14.34 1.49
CA ILE A 305 -10.78 15.42 1.86
C ILE A 305 -10.72 16.50 0.77
N ARG A 306 -10.68 16.09 -0.51
CA ARG A 306 -10.71 17.04 -1.63
C ARG A 306 -12.01 17.86 -1.65
N HIS A 307 -13.16 17.22 -1.39
CA HIS A 307 -14.44 17.95 -1.30
C HIS A 307 -14.44 18.96 -0.16
N GLY A 308 -13.86 18.66 0.99
CA GLY A 308 -13.65 19.63 2.07
C GLY A 308 -12.69 20.74 1.68
N TYR A 309 -11.58 20.42 1.03
CA TYR A 309 -10.64 21.44 0.51
C TYR A 309 -11.32 22.39 -0.50
N LYS A 310 -12.15 21.88 -1.41
CA LYS A 310 -12.95 22.67 -2.35
C LYS A 310 -13.89 23.65 -1.62
N MET A 311 -14.34 23.31 -0.43
CA MET A 311 -15.15 24.17 0.44
C MET A 311 -14.33 25.10 1.35
N GLY A 312 -12.99 25.09 1.23
CA GLY A 312 -12.10 25.99 1.98
C GLY A 312 -11.46 25.37 3.22
N ALA A 313 -11.58 24.07 3.45
CA ALA A 313 -10.86 23.41 4.54
C ALA A 313 -9.34 23.49 4.34
N THR A 314 -8.63 23.98 5.34
CA THR A 314 -7.16 24.09 5.37
C THR A 314 -6.53 23.20 6.44
N LYS A 315 -7.35 22.48 7.19
CA LYS A 315 -6.97 21.58 8.29
C LYS A 315 -7.79 20.31 8.22
N PRO A 316 -7.32 19.21 8.84
CA PRO A 316 -8.11 17.99 9.03
C PRO A 316 -9.47 18.32 9.65
N PHE A 317 -10.52 17.71 9.13
CA PHE A 317 -11.92 17.93 9.53
C PHE A 317 -12.74 16.63 9.51
N LEU A 318 -12.41 15.70 8.56
CA LEU A 318 -13.18 14.49 8.34
C LEU A 318 -13.15 13.57 9.57
N ASN A 319 -12.01 13.56 10.27
CA ASN A 319 -11.83 12.79 11.49
C ASN A 319 -12.78 13.22 12.64
N GLU A 320 -13.27 14.44 12.65
CA GLU A 320 -14.21 14.94 13.66
C GLU A 320 -15.60 14.36 13.43
N LEU A 321 -16.01 14.13 12.17
CA LEU A 321 -17.31 13.53 11.81
C LEU A 321 -17.48 12.08 12.26
N VAL A 322 -16.41 11.39 12.64
CA VAL A 322 -16.48 10.02 13.19
C VAL A 322 -17.33 9.98 14.45
N TYR A 323 -17.26 11.00 15.29
CA TYR A 323 -18.03 11.08 16.55
C TYR A 323 -19.52 11.30 16.27
N ASP A 324 -19.86 12.19 15.34
CA ASP A 324 -21.26 12.41 14.92
C ASP A 324 -21.84 11.14 14.27
N LEU A 325 -21.05 10.44 13.43
CA LEU A 325 -21.45 9.16 12.85
C LEU A 325 -21.68 8.09 13.93
N SER A 326 -20.77 7.99 14.91
CA SER A 326 -20.90 7.05 16.03
C SER A 326 -22.19 7.30 16.80
N ASP A 327 -22.49 8.54 17.13
CA ASP A 327 -23.73 8.89 17.84
C ASP A 327 -25.00 8.51 17.08
N LEU A 328 -24.97 8.55 15.74
CA LEU A 328 -26.11 8.20 14.88
C LEU A 328 -26.28 6.69 14.68
N MET A 329 -25.20 5.89 14.78
CA MET A 329 -25.22 4.47 14.40
C MET A 329 -24.81 3.49 15.52
N LYS A 330 -24.41 3.95 16.71
CA LYS A 330 -23.91 3.10 17.81
C LYS A 330 -24.89 2.05 18.30
N ASP A 331 -26.20 2.31 18.25
CA ASP A 331 -27.21 1.34 18.71
C ASP A 331 -27.27 0.13 17.79
N ALA A 332 -27.07 0.33 16.48
CA ALA A 332 -27.02 -0.76 15.50
C ALA A 332 -25.60 -1.39 15.40
N TYR A 333 -24.56 -0.62 15.64
CA TYR A 333 -23.16 -1.04 15.48
C TYR A 333 -22.28 -0.59 16.66
N PRO A 334 -22.35 -1.27 17.80
CA PRO A 334 -21.59 -0.92 19.01
C PRO A 334 -20.07 -0.87 18.80
N ALA A 335 -19.53 -1.71 17.90
CA ALA A 335 -18.11 -1.72 17.55
C ALA A 335 -17.60 -0.37 17.01
N LEU A 336 -18.46 0.41 16.35
CA LEU A 336 -18.09 1.75 15.90
C LEU A 336 -17.87 2.70 17.08
N GLU A 337 -18.71 2.62 18.10
CA GLU A 337 -18.57 3.41 19.35
C GLU A 337 -17.31 3.03 20.11
N GLU A 338 -17.02 1.73 20.22
CA GLU A 338 -15.81 1.22 20.89
C GLU A 338 -14.52 1.65 20.19
N MET A 339 -14.54 1.76 18.86
CA MET A 339 -13.36 2.05 18.04
C MET A 339 -13.29 3.49 17.52
N LYS A 340 -14.21 4.37 17.85
CA LYS A 340 -14.31 5.74 17.28
C LYS A 340 -13.01 6.54 17.37
N ASP A 341 -12.30 6.47 18.51
CA ASP A 341 -11.04 7.20 18.68
C ASP A 341 -9.93 6.63 17.79
N HIS A 342 -9.88 5.32 17.60
CA HIS A 342 -8.96 4.64 16.70
C HIS A 342 -9.24 5.01 15.23
N VAL A 343 -10.53 4.96 14.83
CA VAL A 343 -10.99 5.35 13.49
C VAL A 343 -10.64 6.81 13.20
N SER A 344 -10.99 7.73 14.13
CA SER A 344 -10.68 9.16 14.03
C SER A 344 -9.18 9.41 13.85
N LYS A 345 -8.33 8.68 14.59
CA LYS A 345 -6.87 8.80 14.49
C LYS A 345 -6.35 8.37 13.12
N ILE A 346 -6.80 7.23 12.58
CA ILE A 346 -6.37 6.75 11.25
C ILE A 346 -6.78 7.73 10.16
N ILE A 347 -8.03 8.22 10.20
CA ILE A 347 -8.53 9.21 9.25
C ILE A 347 -7.70 10.48 9.34
N LYS A 348 -7.46 11.01 10.55
CA LYS A 348 -6.64 12.20 10.77
C LYS A 348 -5.23 12.08 10.23
N ASP A 349 -4.58 10.93 10.46
CA ASP A 349 -3.22 10.69 9.98
C ASP A 349 -3.14 10.68 8.44
N GLU A 350 -4.15 10.17 7.73
CA GLU A 350 -4.23 10.22 6.27
C GLU A 350 -4.59 11.63 5.77
N GLU A 351 -5.49 12.35 6.47
CA GLU A 351 -5.82 13.75 6.16
C GLU A 351 -4.59 14.63 6.22
N VAL A 352 -3.81 14.60 7.32
CA VAL A 352 -2.59 15.39 7.50
C VAL A 352 -1.63 15.15 6.34
N LYS A 353 -1.35 13.86 6.02
CA LYS A 353 -0.45 13.49 4.93
C LYS A 353 -0.93 14.00 3.57
N PHE A 354 -2.22 13.92 3.31
CA PHE A 354 -2.75 14.32 2.02
C PHE A 354 -2.83 15.86 1.89
N PHE A 355 -3.15 16.59 2.94
CA PHE A 355 -3.12 18.04 2.93
C PHE A 355 -1.74 18.62 2.62
N GLU A 356 -0.63 17.96 3.01
CA GLU A 356 0.74 18.38 2.68
C GLU A 356 1.01 18.42 1.18
N THR A 357 0.36 17.55 0.41
CA THR A 357 0.58 17.40 -1.04
C THR A 357 -0.56 17.94 -1.89
N LEU A 358 -1.77 18.05 -1.33
CA LEU A 358 -3.01 18.36 -2.05
C LEU A 358 -2.94 19.70 -2.77
N GLY A 359 -2.52 20.77 -2.08
CA GLY A 359 -2.45 22.11 -2.67
C GLY A 359 -1.48 22.19 -3.85
N LYS A 360 -0.32 21.55 -3.76
CA LYS A 360 0.67 21.47 -4.86
C LYS A 360 0.12 20.65 -6.03
N GLY A 361 -0.52 19.52 -5.73
CA GLY A 361 -1.11 18.66 -6.75
C GLY A 361 -2.20 19.36 -7.54
N ILE A 362 -3.11 20.09 -6.87
CA ILE A 362 -4.15 20.89 -7.52
C ILE A 362 -3.52 21.99 -8.38
N SER A 363 -2.49 22.71 -7.89
CA SER A 363 -1.81 23.74 -8.67
C SER A 363 -1.19 23.18 -9.96
N ILE A 364 -0.56 22.00 -9.91
CA ILE A 364 0.02 21.33 -11.10
C ILE A 364 -1.09 20.92 -12.07
N LEU A 365 -2.21 20.40 -11.55
CA LEU A 365 -3.34 20.02 -12.38
C LEU A 365 -3.96 21.25 -13.07
N ASP A 366 -4.18 22.34 -12.33
CA ASP A 366 -4.70 23.58 -12.89
C ASP A 366 -3.75 24.19 -13.93
N GLU A 367 -2.43 24.15 -13.70
CA GLU A 367 -1.43 24.57 -14.68
C GLU A 367 -1.50 23.71 -15.94
N ALA A 368 -1.59 22.38 -15.79
CA ALA A 368 -1.73 21.48 -16.92
C ALA A 368 -3.01 21.76 -17.71
N ILE A 369 -4.14 21.95 -17.02
CA ILE A 369 -5.44 22.25 -17.64
C ILE A 369 -5.40 23.60 -18.41
N ASN A 370 -4.78 24.62 -17.82
CA ASN A 370 -4.66 25.94 -18.47
C ASN A 370 -3.75 25.92 -19.72
N ASN A 371 -2.86 24.95 -19.83
CA ASN A 371 -1.91 24.82 -20.96
C ASN A 371 -2.33 23.74 -21.97
N LEU A 372 -3.55 23.18 -21.87
CA LEU A 372 -4.02 22.16 -22.81
C LEU A 372 -4.19 22.74 -24.21
N GLU A 373 -3.57 22.09 -25.21
CA GLU A 373 -3.80 22.33 -26.63
C GLU A 373 -5.06 21.59 -27.12
N ASN A 374 -5.38 20.46 -26.50
CA ASN A 374 -6.57 19.63 -26.73
C ASN A 374 -7.29 19.44 -25.38
N GLU A 375 -8.59 19.23 -25.35
CA GLU A 375 -9.40 19.02 -24.13
C GLU A 375 -9.09 17.69 -23.41
N THR A 376 -7.80 17.30 -23.37
CA THR A 376 -7.36 16.03 -22.78
C THR A 376 -6.10 16.23 -21.95
N ILE A 377 -6.14 15.83 -20.66
CA ILE A 377 -4.98 15.87 -19.75
C ILE A 377 -4.02 14.73 -20.11
N PRO A 378 -2.72 15.02 -20.38
CA PRO A 378 -1.73 13.99 -20.75
C PRO A 378 -1.54 12.92 -19.65
N GLY A 379 -1.36 11.67 -20.05
CA GLY A 379 -1.22 10.52 -19.13
C GLY A 379 0.00 10.59 -18.22
N ASP A 380 1.09 11.23 -18.63
CA ASP A 380 2.29 11.45 -17.82
C ASP A 380 2.06 12.48 -16.69
N VAL A 381 1.21 13.49 -16.92
CA VAL A 381 0.77 14.44 -15.89
C VAL A 381 -0.09 13.73 -14.85
N VAL A 382 -1.05 12.91 -15.30
CA VAL A 382 -1.90 12.09 -14.42
C VAL A 382 -1.05 11.13 -13.60
N PHE A 383 -0.05 10.48 -14.23
CA PHE A 383 0.90 9.60 -13.55
C PHE A 383 1.72 10.35 -12.50
N LYS A 384 2.24 11.53 -12.80
CA LYS A 384 2.99 12.36 -11.86
C LYS A 384 2.14 12.76 -10.65
N LEU A 385 0.88 13.11 -10.86
CA LEU A 385 -0.08 13.40 -9.79
C LEU A 385 -0.32 12.18 -8.91
N HIS A 386 -0.46 11.00 -9.52
CA HIS A 386 -0.66 9.74 -8.81
C HIS A 386 0.57 9.31 -8.01
N ASP A 387 1.74 9.25 -8.64
CA ASP A 387 2.96 8.69 -8.07
C ASP A 387 3.61 9.61 -7.03
N THR A 388 3.70 10.92 -7.35
CA THR A 388 4.44 11.89 -6.53
C THR A 388 3.57 12.60 -5.51
N PHE A 389 2.32 12.95 -5.87
CA PHE A 389 1.43 13.74 -5.01
C PHE A 389 0.31 12.91 -4.37
N GLY A 390 0.25 11.62 -4.72
CA GLY A 390 -0.73 10.71 -4.15
C GLY A 390 -2.17 11.01 -4.56
N PHE A 391 -2.39 11.61 -5.73
CA PHE A 391 -3.72 11.76 -6.31
C PHE A 391 -4.15 10.43 -6.93
N PRO A 392 -5.17 9.76 -6.42
CA PRO A 392 -5.75 8.63 -7.12
C PRO A 392 -6.20 9.04 -8.53
N PHE A 393 -6.11 8.11 -9.49
CA PHE A 393 -6.53 8.36 -10.87
C PHE A 393 -7.95 8.96 -10.93
N ASP A 394 -8.88 8.34 -10.21
CA ASP A 394 -10.28 8.77 -10.17
C ASP A 394 -10.48 10.19 -9.62
N LEU A 395 -9.61 10.65 -8.71
CA LEU A 395 -9.66 12.01 -8.19
C LEU A 395 -9.30 13.03 -9.27
N THR A 396 -8.32 12.72 -10.11
CA THR A 396 -7.97 13.53 -11.29
C THR A 396 -9.08 13.48 -12.31
N ALA A 397 -9.71 12.30 -12.52
CA ALA A 397 -10.86 12.10 -13.40
C ALA A 397 -12.08 12.92 -12.95
N ASP A 398 -12.39 12.93 -11.65
CA ASP A 398 -13.49 13.74 -11.10
C ASP A 398 -13.27 15.24 -11.36
N ILE A 399 -12.03 15.75 -11.17
CA ILE A 399 -11.71 17.16 -11.43
C ILE A 399 -11.80 17.48 -12.93
N ALA A 400 -11.33 16.57 -13.78
CA ALA A 400 -11.42 16.73 -15.24
C ALA A 400 -12.88 16.76 -15.70
N ARG A 401 -13.72 15.85 -15.20
CA ARG A 401 -15.18 15.78 -15.48
C ARG A 401 -15.90 17.06 -15.05
N GLU A 402 -15.61 17.59 -13.84
CA GLU A 402 -16.18 18.86 -13.37
C GLU A 402 -15.87 20.04 -14.31
N LYS A 403 -14.77 19.95 -15.06
CA LYS A 403 -14.35 20.98 -16.03
C LYS A 403 -14.65 20.60 -17.50
N ASN A 404 -15.37 19.50 -17.74
CA ASN A 404 -15.65 18.92 -19.07
C ASN A 404 -14.37 18.61 -19.88
N ILE A 405 -13.34 18.10 -19.25
CA ILE A 405 -12.03 17.76 -19.83
C ILE A 405 -11.86 16.24 -19.75
N GLN A 406 -11.23 15.63 -20.77
CA GLN A 406 -10.89 14.22 -20.83
C GLN A 406 -9.50 13.94 -20.22
N ILE A 407 -9.21 12.65 -19.95
CA ILE A 407 -7.91 12.16 -19.48
C ILE A 407 -7.37 11.13 -20.48
N ASP A 408 -6.07 11.19 -20.75
CA ASP A 408 -5.33 10.14 -21.48
C ASP A 408 -5.07 8.94 -20.55
N GLU A 409 -6.07 8.07 -20.45
CA GLU A 409 -6.01 6.86 -19.62
C GLU A 409 -4.97 5.86 -20.12
N ASP A 410 -4.81 5.71 -21.44
CA ASP A 410 -3.85 4.79 -22.03
C ASP A 410 -2.40 5.24 -21.78
N GLY A 411 -2.11 6.54 -21.91
CA GLY A 411 -0.82 7.12 -21.52
C GLY A 411 -0.51 6.92 -20.03
N PHE A 412 -1.51 7.06 -19.16
CA PHE A 412 -1.36 6.75 -17.73
C PHE A 412 -1.01 5.28 -17.50
N LYS A 413 -1.73 4.32 -18.13
CA LYS A 413 -1.45 2.88 -18.02
C LYS A 413 -0.03 2.55 -18.47
N VAL A 414 0.44 3.14 -19.58
CA VAL A 414 1.82 2.94 -20.05
C VAL A 414 2.86 3.42 -19.03
N CYS A 415 2.64 4.55 -18.37
CA CYS A 415 3.52 5.05 -17.30
C CYS A 415 3.51 4.13 -16.08
N MET A 416 2.34 3.66 -15.64
CA MET A 416 2.20 2.70 -14.54
C MET A 416 2.91 1.37 -14.82
N ASP A 417 2.81 0.86 -16.05
CA ASP A 417 3.48 -0.38 -16.43
C ASP A 417 5.01 -0.24 -16.48
N LYS A 418 5.52 0.92 -16.90
CA LYS A 418 6.95 1.23 -16.82
C LYS A 418 7.44 1.23 -15.38
N GLN A 419 6.70 1.84 -14.46
CA GLN A 419 7.04 1.85 -13.05
C GLN A 419 7.01 0.44 -12.46
N LYS A 420 5.95 -0.36 -12.72
CA LYS A 420 5.86 -1.76 -12.28
C LYS A 420 7.01 -2.62 -12.80
N LYS A 421 7.45 -2.41 -14.03
CA LYS A 421 8.61 -3.11 -14.60
C LYS A 421 9.92 -2.69 -13.95
N SER A 422 10.12 -1.40 -13.66
CA SER A 422 11.32 -0.92 -12.96
C SER A 422 11.37 -1.38 -11.50
N SER A 423 10.23 -1.44 -10.82
CA SER A 423 10.13 -1.98 -9.45
C SER A 423 10.37 -3.50 -9.40
N LYS A 424 9.97 -4.25 -10.45
CA LYS A 424 10.22 -5.69 -10.59
C LYS A 424 11.63 -6.04 -11.04
N ALA A 425 12.36 -5.13 -11.69
CA ALA A 425 13.75 -5.36 -12.09
C ALA A 425 14.73 -5.48 -10.89
N GLY A 426 14.29 -5.14 -9.69
CA GLY A 426 14.99 -5.40 -8.43
C GLY A 426 14.68 -6.74 -7.78
N SER A 427 13.68 -7.49 -8.23
CA SER A 427 13.38 -8.85 -7.76
C SER A 427 13.86 -9.86 -8.81
N SER A 428 14.90 -10.60 -8.44
CA SER A 428 15.54 -11.67 -9.22
C SER A 428 14.52 -12.62 -9.87
N PHE A 429 14.85 -13.05 -11.10
CA PHE A 429 14.32 -14.18 -11.85
C PHE A 429 13.62 -15.22 -10.97
N VAL A 430 12.30 -15.21 -10.95
CA VAL A 430 11.50 -16.36 -10.51
C VAL A 430 11.57 -17.35 -11.66
N SER A 431 12.50 -18.31 -11.60
CA SER A 431 12.42 -19.48 -12.46
C SER A 431 11.09 -20.16 -12.16
N LYS A 432 10.25 -20.35 -13.18
CA LYS A 432 8.98 -21.07 -13.00
C LYS A 432 9.29 -22.48 -12.53
N LEU A 433 8.76 -22.88 -11.37
CA LEU A 433 8.82 -24.26 -10.90
C LEU A 433 8.20 -25.19 -11.96
N PRO A 434 8.74 -26.41 -12.13
CA PRO A 434 8.12 -27.39 -13.00
C PRO A 434 6.74 -27.81 -12.48
N ALA A 435 5.84 -28.18 -13.39
CA ALA A 435 4.49 -28.58 -13.02
C ALA A 435 4.48 -29.92 -12.27
N ALA A 436 3.96 -29.95 -11.04
CA ALA A 436 3.89 -31.14 -10.19
C ALA A 436 2.60 -31.97 -10.39
N SER A 437 1.80 -31.72 -11.45
CA SER A 437 0.58 -32.48 -11.72
C SER A 437 0.87 -33.97 -11.93
N GLY A 438 0.12 -34.82 -11.21
CA GLY A 438 0.29 -36.29 -11.25
C GLY A 438 1.56 -36.82 -10.54
N VAL A 439 2.09 -36.03 -9.59
CA VAL A 439 3.15 -36.47 -8.66
C VAL A 439 2.51 -36.75 -7.31
N ASP A 440 2.88 -37.83 -6.65
CA ASP A 440 2.40 -38.18 -5.31
C ASP A 440 2.81 -37.11 -4.27
N GLU A 441 2.01 -36.92 -3.24
CA GLU A 441 2.29 -35.98 -2.16
C GLU A 441 3.59 -36.37 -1.42
N THR A 442 4.36 -35.35 -1.02
CA THR A 442 5.59 -35.52 -0.24
C THR A 442 5.29 -35.49 1.25
N VAL A 443 5.78 -36.46 2.01
CA VAL A 443 5.71 -36.44 3.48
C VAL A 443 6.83 -35.56 4.03
N PHE A 444 6.48 -34.51 4.78
CA PHE A 444 7.47 -33.63 5.41
C PHE A 444 7.85 -34.13 6.80
N LEU A 445 9.15 -34.44 7.01
CA LEU A 445 9.72 -34.94 8.27
C LEU A 445 10.52 -33.87 9.04
N GLY A 446 10.76 -32.73 8.42
CA GLY A 446 11.75 -31.72 8.85
C GLY A 446 11.39 -30.92 10.11
N TYR A 447 10.29 -31.21 10.82
CA TYR A 447 10.07 -30.67 12.15
C TYR A 447 10.93 -31.36 13.21
N GLU A 448 11.18 -32.66 13.05
CA GLU A 448 11.94 -33.46 14.01
C GLU A 448 13.30 -33.88 13.45
N ASP A 449 13.35 -34.25 12.17
CA ASP A 449 14.50 -34.86 11.53
C ASP A 449 15.20 -33.90 10.57
N LEU A 450 16.53 -33.94 10.55
CA LEU A 450 17.39 -33.23 9.60
C LEU A 450 17.92 -34.13 8.49
N GLU A 451 17.65 -35.44 8.56
CA GLU A 451 18.11 -36.45 7.66
C GLU A 451 16.98 -37.45 7.38
N SER A 452 16.89 -37.97 6.16
CA SER A 452 15.95 -39.04 5.84
C SER A 452 16.41 -39.83 4.60
N GLU A 453 16.04 -41.09 4.53
CA GLU A 453 16.03 -41.84 3.26
C GLU A 453 14.76 -41.51 2.50
N SER A 454 14.87 -41.28 1.20
CA SER A 454 13.71 -40.91 0.38
C SER A 454 13.82 -41.52 -1.02
N LYS A 455 12.69 -41.92 -1.59
CA LYS A 455 12.62 -42.38 -2.98
C LYS A 455 12.39 -41.20 -3.92
N VAL A 456 13.20 -41.08 -4.96
CA VAL A 456 13.00 -40.07 -6.03
C VAL A 456 11.76 -40.45 -6.83
N LEU A 457 10.75 -39.55 -6.84
CA LEU A 457 9.50 -39.75 -7.56
C LEU A 457 9.61 -39.25 -9.00
N VAL A 458 10.14 -38.05 -9.19
CA VAL A 458 10.28 -37.38 -10.49
C VAL A 458 11.52 -36.48 -10.50
N LEU A 459 12.14 -36.41 -11.66
CA LEU A 459 13.22 -35.47 -12.01
C LEU A 459 12.77 -34.53 -13.13
N TRP A 460 13.18 -33.26 -13.06
CA TRP A 460 12.94 -32.29 -14.13
C TRP A 460 14.24 -31.56 -14.46
N LYS A 461 14.48 -31.35 -15.77
CA LYS A 461 15.39 -30.31 -16.27
C LYS A 461 14.55 -29.15 -16.75
N GLU A 462 14.70 -27.99 -16.14
CA GLU A 462 13.81 -26.84 -16.34
C GLU A 462 12.33 -27.19 -16.12
N GLN A 463 11.57 -27.45 -17.19
CA GLN A 463 10.15 -27.82 -17.13
C GLN A 463 9.88 -29.27 -17.56
N ASP A 464 10.86 -29.94 -18.19
CA ASP A 464 10.68 -31.24 -18.80
C ASP A 464 11.01 -32.36 -17.82
N ARG A 465 10.15 -33.39 -17.72
CA ARG A 465 10.42 -34.61 -16.96
C ARG A 465 11.49 -35.44 -17.64
N VAL A 466 12.44 -35.92 -16.85
CA VAL A 466 13.52 -36.79 -17.33
C VAL A 466 13.67 -38.02 -16.42
N ASP A 467 14.16 -39.15 -16.98
CA ASP A 467 14.36 -40.38 -16.21
C ASP A 467 15.70 -40.43 -15.50
N GLU A 468 16.70 -39.66 -16.01
CA GLU A 468 18.07 -39.68 -15.51
C GLU A 468 18.74 -38.31 -15.70
N VAL A 469 19.60 -37.92 -14.76
CA VAL A 469 20.46 -36.74 -14.79
C VAL A 469 21.90 -37.11 -14.45
N SER A 470 22.86 -36.35 -14.99
CA SER A 470 24.29 -36.62 -14.89
C SER A 470 25.03 -35.50 -14.14
N LYS A 471 26.29 -35.79 -13.81
CA LYS A 471 27.20 -34.86 -13.14
C LYS A 471 27.25 -33.49 -13.80
N GLY A 472 27.17 -32.40 -12.97
CA GLY A 472 27.22 -31.00 -13.36
C GLY A 472 25.89 -30.45 -13.84
N GLU A 473 24.82 -31.26 -13.92
CA GLU A 473 23.49 -30.80 -14.32
C GLU A 473 22.70 -30.20 -13.18
N GLU A 474 21.97 -29.12 -13.43
CA GLU A 474 20.95 -28.56 -12.55
C GLU A 474 19.64 -29.32 -12.75
N VAL A 475 19.01 -29.75 -11.66
CA VAL A 475 17.82 -30.60 -11.66
C VAL A 475 16.83 -30.18 -10.57
N TYR A 476 15.55 -30.34 -10.85
CA TYR A 476 14.50 -30.32 -9.83
C TYR A 476 14.12 -31.76 -9.47
N ILE A 477 14.02 -32.05 -8.16
CA ILE A 477 13.79 -33.39 -7.62
C ILE A 477 12.53 -33.35 -6.73
N ALA A 478 11.55 -34.22 -7.00
CA ALA A 478 10.49 -34.52 -6.05
C ALA A 478 10.72 -35.91 -5.44
N CYS A 479 10.53 -36.03 -4.14
CA CYS A 479 10.76 -37.23 -3.38
C CYS A 479 9.51 -37.64 -2.58
N SER A 480 9.42 -38.93 -2.21
CA SER A 480 8.29 -39.47 -1.42
C SER A 480 8.19 -38.86 -0.01
N GLN A 481 9.33 -38.49 0.57
CA GLN A 481 9.41 -37.80 1.85
C GLN A 481 10.65 -36.90 1.87
N THR A 482 10.67 -35.89 2.78
CA THR A 482 11.79 -34.95 2.86
C THR A 482 11.96 -34.35 4.24
N PRO A 483 13.23 -34.15 4.71
CA PRO A 483 13.50 -33.31 5.89
C PRO A 483 13.65 -31.83 5.55
N PHE A 484 13.65 -31.46 4.25
CA PHE A 484 13.85 -30.09 3.79
C PHE A 484 12.56 -29.29 3.89
N TYR A 485 12.62 -28.16 4.60
CA TYR A 485 11.53 -27.18 4.64
C TYR A 485 11.42 -26.47 3.30
N ALA A 486 10.24 -26.39 2.74
CA ALA A 486 9.98 -25.63 1.53
C ALA A 486 9.62 -24.17 1.85
N GLU A 487 10.14 -23.22 1.07
CA GLU A 487 9.86 -21.80 1.21
C GLU A 487 8.36 -21.55 1.41
N SER A 488 7.99 -20.97 2.56
CA SER A 488 6.61 -20.67 2.92
C SER A 488 6.55 -19.71 4.12
N GLY A 489 5.49 -18.89 4.24
CA GLY A 489 5.26 -18.03 5.40
C GLY A 489 6.40 -17.04 5.68
N GLY A 490 7.15 -16.63 4.65
CA GLY A 490 8.31 -15.74 4.79
C GLY A 490 9.61 -16.41 5.20
N GLN A 491 9.62 -17.71 5.57
CA GLN A 491 10.83 -18.49 5.80
C GLN A 491 11.36 -19.05 4.47
N ILE A 492 12.67 -18.89 4.21
CA ILE A 492 13.34 -19.45 3.02
C ILE A 492 13.33 -20.98 3.05
N GLY A 493 13.47 -21.60 1.87
CA GLY A 493 13.68 -23.04 1.73
C GLY A 493 15.04 -23.49 2.28
N ASP A 494 15.11 -24.74 2.71
CA ASP A 494 16.37 -25.31 3.18
C ASP A 494 17.34 -25.64 2.05
N SER A 495 18.62 -25.60 2.38
CA SER A 495 19.70 -26.11 1.57
C SER A 495 20.42 -27.27 2.26
N GLY A 496 21.14 -28.07 1.48
CA GLY A 496 21.87 -29.22 2.02
C GLY A 496 22.42 -30.11 0.92
N ARG A 497 22.40 -31.43 1.12
CA ARG A 497 22.94 -32.38 0.17
C ARG A 497 22.12 -33.68 0.16
N PHE A 498 22.25 -34.40 -0.91
CA PHE A 498 21.81 -35.78 -0.96
C PHE A 498 22.94 -36.71 -1.41
N THR A 499 22.85 -37.96 -1.01
CA THR A 499 23.76 -39.04 -1.45
C THR A 499 22.94 -40.27 -1.82
N SER A 500 23.37 -41.02 -2.83
CA SER A 500 22.84 -42.34 -3.19
C SER A 500 23.99 -43.31 -3.36
N LYS A 501 23.70 -44.52 -3.81
CA LYS A 501 24.77 -45.51 -4.12
C LYS A 501 25.65 -45.08 -5.29
N ASN A 502 25.10 -44.31 -6.23
CA ASN A 502 25.74 -43.96 -7.50
C ASN A 502 25.90 -42.50 -7.74
N SER A 503 25.34 -41.62 -6.87
CA SER A 503 25.37 -40.19 -7.08
C SER A 503 25.40 -39.42 -5.77
N SER A 504 25.88 -38.17 -5.84
CA SER A 504 25.76 -37.18 -4.82
C SER A 504 25.43 -35.82 -5.45
N GLY A 505 24.77 -34.96 -4.69
CA GLY A 505 24.43 -33.62 -5.16
C GLY A 505 24.14 -32.65 -4.03
N THR A 506 24.27 -31.38 -4.37
CA THR A 506 23.99 -30.24 -3.48
C THR A 506 22.58 -29.72 -3.74
N ILE A 507 21.74 -29.68 -2.72
CA ILE A 507 20.41 -29.07 -2.74
C ILE A 507 20.57 -27.61 -2.38
N LEU A 508 20.19 -26.72 -3.33
CA LEU A 508 20.35 -25.29 -3.25
C LEU A 508 19.15 -24.60 -2.60
N ASP A 509 17.94 -25.12 -2.84
CA ASP A 509 16.67 -24.55 -2.41
C ASP A 509 15.57 -25.61 -2.40
N CYS A 510 14.54 -25.41 -1.60
CA CYS A 510 13.36 -26.25 -1.56
C CYS A 510 12.09 -25.38 -1.61
N LYS A 511 11.20 -25.67 -2.56
CA LYS A 511 9.90 -25.02 -2.74
C LYS A 511 8.78 -26.04 -2.81
N LYS A 512 7.53 -25.62 -2.70
CA LYS A 512 6.38 -26.51 -2.82
C LYS A 512 5.38 -26.04 -3.86
N GLN A 513 4.71 -26.98 -4.50
CA GLN A 513 3.56 -26.77 -5.34
C GLN A 513 2.42 -27.69 -4.84
N GLY A 514 1.41 -27.10 -4.22
CA GLY A 514 0.45 -27.86 -3.41
C GLY A 514 1.15 -28.62 -2.29
N LYS A 515 1.02 -29.93 -2.25
CA LYS A 515 1.67 -30.80 -1.25
C LYS A 515 2.94 -31.50 -1.74
N VAL A 516 3.43 -31.18 -2.93
CA VAL A 516 4.67 -31.72 -3.50
C VAL A 516 5.84 -30.79 -3.21
N PHE A 517 6.89 -31.30 -2.55
CA PHE A 517 8.13 -30.58 -2.29
C PHE A 517 9.11 -30.79 -3.43
N ILE A 518 9.61 -29.68 -4.00
CA ILE A 518 10.49 -29.66 -5.17
C ILE A 518 11.84 -29.09 -4.73
N HIS A 519 12.86 -29.92 -4.80
CA HIS A 519 14.24 -29.59 -4.43
C HIS A 519 15.01 -29.19 -5.67
N LYS A 520 15.55 -27.95 -5.68
CA LYS A 520 16.51 -27.51 -6.71
C LYS A 520 17.90 -27.99 -6.34
N ALA A 521 18.53 -28.79 -7.19
CA ALA A 521 19.82 -29.42 -6.87
C ALA A 521 20.78 -29.35 -8.08
N ILE A 522 22.08 -29.54 -7.77
CA ILE A 522 23.14 -29.78 -8.76
C ILE A 522 23.72 -31.18 -8.45
N ILE A 523 23.95 -31.97 -9.49
CA ILE A 523 24.59 -33.27 -9.37
C ILE A 523 26.10 -33.05 -9.27
N ASP A 524 26.67 -33.36 -8.10
CA ASP A 524 28.10 -33.17 -7.85
C ASP A 524 28.94 -34.33 -8.40
N ASP A 525 28.44 -35.58 -8.31
CA ASP A 525 29.09 -36.76 -8.83
C ASP A 525 28.08 -37.85 -9.20
N GLY A 526 28.45 -38.65 -10.20
CA GLY A 526 27.62 -39.74 -10.70
C GLY A 526 26.43 -39.33 -11.54
N GLY A 527 25.34 -40.11 -11.45
CA GLY A 527 24.07 -39.86 -12.12
C GLY A 527 22.90 -40.35 -11.28
N LEU A 528 21.79 -39.59 -11.25
CA LEU A 528 20.58 -39.85 -10.46
C LEU A 528 19.44 -40.29 -11.38
N LYS A 529 18.69 -41.30 -10.98
CA LYS A 529 17.56 -41.84 -11.74
C LYS A 529 16.26 -41.78 -10.96
N THR A 530 15.15 -41.63 -11.66
CA THR A 530 13.81 -41.79 -11.10
C THR A 530 13.66 -43.18 -10.47
N GLY A 531 13.08 -43.24 -9.27
CA GLY A 531 12.89 -44.46 -8.49
C GLY A 531 14.07 -44.85 -7.59
N GLU A 532 15.20 -44.15 -7.68
CA GLU A 532 16.38 -44.38 -6.83
C GLU A 532 16.12 -43.88 -5.40
N VAL A 533 16.76 -44.53 -4.42
CA VAL A 533 16.72 -44.10 -3.02
C VAL A 533 17.92 -43.21 -2.74
N VAL A 534 17.62 -42.04 -2.16
CA VAL A 534 18.60 -41.05 -1.78
C VAL A 534 18.55 -40.79 -0.26
N HIS A 535 19.72 -40.59 0.34
CA HIS A 535 19.84 -40.08 1.70
C HIS A 535 19.93 -38.56 1.64
N MET A 536 18.98 -37.86 2.23
CA MET A 536 18.86 -36.43 2.23
C MET A 536 19.37 -35.84 3.57
N HIS A 537 20.20 -34.80 3.53
CA HIS A 537 20.79 -34.18 4.70
C HIS A 537 20.63 -32.66 4.61
N VAL A 538 19.89 -32.05 5.53
CA VAL A 538 19.73 -30.61 5.65
C VAL A 538 20.99 -29.98 6.27
N GLU A 539 21.39 -28.82 5.80
CA GLU A 539 22.48 -28.04 6.39
C GLU A 539 22.08 -27.52 7.78
N LYS A 540 22.48 -28.25 8.82
CA LYS A 540 22.08 -28.02 10.21
C LYS A 540 22.33 -26.61 10.70
N SER A 541 23.47 -26.01 10.33
CA SER A 541 23.88 -24.69 10.79
C SER A 541 22.94 -23.63 10.25
N LYS A 542 22.57 -23.71 8.98
CA LYS A 542 21.63 -22.77 8.34
C LYS A 542 20.22 -22.94 8.87
N ARG A 543 19.72 -24.19 8.95
CA ARG A 543 18.40 -24.50 9.52
C ARG A 543 18.24 -23.93 10.92
N LEU A 544 19.27 -24.14 11.80
CA LEU A 544 19.20 -23.62 13.16
C LEU A 544 19.20 -22.09 13.19
N ALA A 545 20.03 -21.43 12.40
CA ALA A 545 20.05 -19.99 12.31
C ALA A 545 18.72 -19.42 11.80
N THR A 546 18.12 -20.03 10.76
CA THR A 546 16.80 -19.66 10.26
C THR A 546 15.70 -19.87 11.31
N ALA A 547 15.71 -20.99 12.04
CA ALA A 547 14.75 -21.26 13.12
C ALA A 547 14.87 -20.25 14.28
N ILE A 548 16.09 -19.82 14.61
CA ILE A 548 16.37 -18.76 15.58
C ILE A 548 15.73 -17.43 15.12
N HIS A 549 15.98 -17.00 13.88
CA HIS A 549 15.39 -15.79 13.34
C HIS A 549 13.88 -15.87 13.22
N HIS A 550 13.31 -17.04 12.85
CA HIS A 550 11.87 -17.22 12.74
C HIS A 550 11.19 -17.12 14.11
N SER A 551 11.73 -17.78 15.12
CA SER A 551 11.20 -17.70 16.48
C SER A 551 11.33 -16.29 17.06
N SER A 552 12.44 -15.61 16.76
CA SER A 552 12.62 -14.19 17.13
C SER A 552 11.59 -13.28 16.45
N THR A 553 11.12 -13.61 15.25
CA THR A 553 10.08 -12.84 14.54
C THR A 553 8.75 -12.86 15.32
N HIS A 554 8.36 -13.98 15.87
CA HIS A 554 7.15 -14.11 16.69
C HIS A 554 7.25 -13.33 18.01
N LEU A 555 8.38 -13.41 18.70
CA LEU A 555 8.61 -12.59 19.91
C LEU A 555 8.64 -11.10 19.57
N LEU A 556 9.26 -10.71 18.46
CA LEU A 556 9.25 -9.33 17.97
C LEU A 556 7.83 -8.83 17.68
N HIS A 557 7.01 -9.64 17.01
CA HIS A 557 5.61 -9.28 16.70
C HIS A 557 4.81 -9.03 17.97
N ALA A 558 4.91 -9.92 18.95
CA ALA A 558 4.25 -9.75 20.24
C ALA A 558 4.76 -8.52 21.02
N ALA A 559 6.07 -8.27 21.02
CA ALA A 559 6.66 -7.09 21.66
C ALA A 559 6.21 -5.79 20.99
N LEU A 560 6.16 -5.75 19.63
CA LEU A 560 5.66 -4.62 18.89
C LEU A 560 4.20 -4.29 19.26
N LYS A 561 3.33 -5.29 19.36
CA LYS A 561 1.95 -5.08 19.80
C LYS A 561 1.89 -4.52 21.22
N LYS A 562 2.68 -5.05 22.11
CA LYS A 562 2.70 -4.63 23.52
C LYS A 562 3.17 -3.19 23.70
N VAL A 563 4.13 -2.73 22.90
CA VAL A 563 4.70 -1.37 22.97
C VAL A 563 3.90 -0.37 22.14
N LEU A 564 3.49 -0.74 20.93
CA LEU A 564 2.85 0.18 19.99
C LEU A 564 1.32 0.10 19.95
N GLY A 565 0.75 -1.03 20.39
CA GLY A 565 -0.69 -1.30 20.46
C GLY A 565 -1.18 -2.36 19.47
N GLU A 566 -2.43 -2.79 19.64
CA GLU A 566 -3.06 -3.91 18.92
C GLU A 566 -3.23 -3.68 17.39
N HIS A 567 -3.08 -2.45 16.92
CA HIS A 567 -3.12 -2.13 15.49
C HIS A 567 -1.93 -2.68 14.70
N VAL A 568 -0.89 -3.16 15.39
CA VAL A 568 0.27 -3.78 14.74
C VAL A 568 -0.12 -5.13 14.16
N GLN A 569 -0.08 -5.22 12.81
CA GLN A 569 -0.35 -6.44 12.05
C GLN A 569 0.80 -6.69 11.09
N GLN A 570 1.17 -7.95 10.92
CA GLN A 570 2.16 -8.34 9.91
C GLN A 570 1.64 -8.01 8.50
N LYS A 571 2.48 -7.36 7.71
CA LYS A 571 2.24 -7.06 6.28
C LYS A 571 3.22 -7.77 5.35
N GLY A 572 4.28 -8.32 5.90
CA GLY A 572 5.27 -9.12 5.21
C GLY A 572 6.34 -9.63 6.17
N SER A 573 6.97 -10.73 5.82
CA SER A 573 8.09 -11.30 6.57
C SER A 573 9.09 -11.93 5.60
N LEU A 574 10.36 -11.88 5.96
CA LEU A 574 11.44 -12.66 5.34
C LEU A 574 12.37 -13.10 6.45
N VAL A 575 12.63 -14.40 6.48
CA VAL A 575 13.48 -15.01 7.50
C VAL A 575 14.49 -15.92 6.79
N ASP A 576 15.77 -15.61 6.98
CA ASP A 576 16.88 -16.41 6.47
C ASP A 576 17.92 -16.71 7.57
N GLU A 577 19.00 -17.36 7.20
CA GLU A 577 20.07 -17.72 8.15
C GLU A 577 20.86 -16.51 8.67
N THR A 578 20.73 -15.34 8.02
CA THR A 578 21.54 -14.13 8.34
C THR A 578 20.77 -13.09 9.11
N LYS A 579 19.46 -12.96 8.86
CA LYS A 579 18.60 -11.95 9.47
C LYS A 579 17.12 -12.30 9.40
N LEU A 580 16.31 -11.55 10.12
CA LEU A 580 14.88 -11.45 9.92
C LEU A 580 14.51 -10.05 9.43
N ARG A 581 13.45 -9.98 8.62
CA ARG A 581 12.81 -8.76 8.17
C ARG A 581 11.32 -8.85 8.46
N PHE A 582 10.78 -7.87 9.15
CA PHE A 582 9.39 -7.82 9.54
C PHE A 582 8.74 -6.51 9.11
N ASP A 583 7.75 -6.59 8.25
CA ASP A 583 6.97 -5.47 7.75
C ASP A 583 5.61 -5.46 8.48
N PHE A 584 5.25 -4.32 9.07
CA PHE A 584 4.06 -4.23 9.92
C PHE A 584 3.35 -2.88 9.77
N SER A 585 2.04 -2.87 10.12
CA SER A 585 1.22 -1.66 10.11
C SER A 585 1.60 -0.73 11.26
N HIS A 586 2.17 0.44 10.93
CA HIS A 586 2.40 1.53 11.87
C HIS A 586 2.67 2.84 11.12
N SER A 587 2.06 3.95 11.59
CA SER A 587 2.02 5.21 10.84
C SER A 587 3.27 6.07 11.00
N LYS A 588 4.04 5.90 12.08
CA LYS A 588 5.19 6.75 12.44
C LYS A 588 6.49 5.93 12.52
N PRO A 589 7.67 6.57 12.36
CA PRO A 589 8.93 5.94 12.75
C PRO A 589 8.92 5.61 14.24
N LEU A 590 9.51 4.47 14.62
CA LEU A 590 9.70 4.15 16.03
C LEU A 590 10.73 5.10 16.64
N SER A 591 10.46 5.56 17.85
CA SER A 591 11.40 6.31 18.64
C SER A 591 12.55 5.41 19.13
N LYS A 592 13.63 6.01 19.60
CA LYS A 592 14.76 5.25 20.16
C LYS A 592 14.37 4.49 21.41
N GLU A 593 13.49 5.09 22.21
CA GLU A 593 12.97 4.52 23.45
C GLU A 593 12.06 3.32 23.16
N GLU A 594 11.20 3.40 22.13
CA GLU A 594 10.37 2.28 21.69
C GLU A 594 11.21 1.11 21.18
N ILE A 595 12.27 1.37 20.39
CA ILE A 595 13.20 0.33 19.92
C ILE A 595 13.86 -0.38 21.10
N VAL A 596 14.39 0.37 22.06
CA VAL A 596 15.01 -0.20 23.27
C VAL A 596 14.01 -1.05 24.05
N SER A 597 12.78 -0.54 24.26
CA SER A 597 11.75 -1.30 25.00
C SER A 597 11.35 -2.60 24.29
N ILE A 598 11.29 -2.60 22.95
CA ILE A 598 11.01 -3.80 22.16
C ILE A 598 12.16 -4.80 22.28
N GLU A 599 13.42 -4.35 22.15
CA GLU A 599 14.59 -5.22 22.33
C GLU A 599 14.67 -5.81 23.73
N GLU A 600 14.40 -5.01 24.77
CA GLU A 600 14.38 -5.45 26.17
C GLU A 600 13.32 -6.53 26.38
N LEU A 601 12.08 -6.33 25.91
CA LEU A 601 11.01 -7.32 26.03
C LEU A 601 11.35 -8.63 25.34
N VAL A 602 11.87 -8.60 24.11
CA VAL A 602 12.28 -9.82 23.39
C VAL A 602 13.43 -10.53 24.14
N ASN A 603 14.46 -9.80 24.57
CA ASN A 603 15.59 -10.39 25.27
C ASN A 603 15.22 -10.89 26.67
N GLU A 604 14.23 -10.29 27.33
CA GLU A 604 13.69 -10.82 28.59
C GLU A 604 13.07 -12.20 28.38
N GLU A 605 12.26 -12.38 27.35
CA GLU A 605 11.70 -13.69 27.00
C GLU A 605 12.76 -14.71 26.58
N VAL A 606 13.84 -14.27 25.92
CA VAL A 606 15.01 -15.11 25.63
C VAL A 606 15.68 -15.58 26.92
N LEU A 607 15.93 -14.67 27.86
CA LEU A 607 16.57 -14.97 29.13
C LEU A 607 15.72 -15.88 30.04
N ASN A 608 14.40 -15.78 29.96
CA ASN A 608 13.46 -16.64 30.69
C ASN A 608 13.54 -18.11 30.26
N ASN A 609 14.08 -18.38 29.07
CA ASN A 609 14.35 -19.73 28.54
C ASN A 609 13.13 -20.67 28.63
N ILE A 610 11.98 -20.19 28.16
CA ILE A 610 10.71 -20.91 28.19
C ILE A 610 10.67 -21.96 27.05
N GLU A 611 10.06 -23.10 27.31
CA GLU A 611 9.82 -24.14 26.31
C GLU A 611 8.83 -23.65 25.25
N VAL A 612 9.16 -23.90 23.99
CA VAL A 612 8.30 -23.58 22.85
C VAL A 612 7.39 -24.77 22.58
N THR A 613 6.10 -24.55 22.69
CA THR A 613 5.11 -25.62 22.52
C THR A 613 4.35 -25.50 21.21
N THR A 614 4.06 -26.64 20.60
CA THR A 614 3.29 -26.73 19.37
C THR A 614 2.10 -27.66 19.57
N GLN A 615 0.91 -27.23 19.15
CA GLN A 615 -0.30 -28.03 19.20
C GLN A 615 -0.99 -28.04 17.83
N LEU A 616 -1.50 -29.20 17.40
CA LEU A 616 -2.38 -29.34 16.25
C LEU A 616 -3.81 -29.28 16.73
N MET A 617 -4.62 -28.37 16.17
CA MET A 617 -6.05 -28.24 16.53
C MET A 617 -6.84 -27.69 15.34
N LYS A 618 -8.17 -27.72 15.44
CA LYS A 618 -9.04 -27.10 14.44
C LYS A 618 -8.88 -25.58 14.42
N LEU A 619 -8.98 -24.97 13.23
CA LEU A 619 -8.82 -23.52 13.04
C LEU A 619 -9.73 -22.71 13.96
N ASP A 620 -11.01 -23.08 14.09
CA ASP A 620 -11.98 -22.42 14.97
C ASP A 620 -11.56 -22.46 16.44
N ASP A 621 -11.00 -23.58 16.89
CA ASP A 621 -10.54 -23.75 18.28
C ASP A 621 -9.26 -22.95 18.54
N ALA A 622 -8.38 -22.86 17.53
CA ALA A 622 -7.18 -22.05 17.58
C ALA A 622 -7.52 -20.55 17.73
N ILE A 623 -8.46 -20.05 16.93
CA ILE A 623 -8.93 -18.65 17.04
C ILE A 623 -9.56 -18.37 18.41
N LYS A 624 -10.38 -19.28 18.92
CA LYS A 624 -10.98 -19.14 20.26
C LYS A 624 -9.95 -19.17 21.40
N SER A 625 -8.82 -19.86 21.20
CA SER A 625 -7.72 -19.87 22.17
C SER A 625 -6.86 -18.59 22.16
N GLY A 626 -7.18 -17.63 21.28
CA GLY A 626 -6.44 -16.37 21.12
C GLY A 626 -5.25 -16.46 20.16
N ALA A 627 -5.12 -17.55 19.39
CA ALA A 627 -4.07 -17.68 18.40
C ALA A 627 -4.27 -16.66 17.27
N GLN A 628 -3.19 -15.96 16.93
CA GLN A 628 -3.23 -14.97 15.84
C GLN A 628 -3.08 -15.68 14.49
N ALA A 629 -4.08 -15.49 13.63
CA ALA A 629 -4.02 -15.88 12.24
C ALA A 629 -3.51 -14.72 11.38
N LEU A 630 -2.58 -14.97 10.48
CA LEU A 630 -2.12 -13.96 9.53
C LEU A 630 -3.23 -13.67 8.51
N PHE A 631 -3.50 -12.40 8.31
CA PHE A 631 -4.55 -11.97 7.41
C PHE A 631 -4.16 -12.30 5.94
N GLY A 632 -5.05 -13.00 5.22
CA GLY A 632 -4.86 -13.35 3.80
C GLY A 632 -4.11 -14.66 3.55
N GLU A 633 -3.72 -15.42 4.57
CA GLU A 633 -3.24 -16.80 4.39
C GLU A 633 -4.41 -17.80 4.39
N LYS A 634 -4.32 -18.80 3.52
CA LYS A 634 -5.26 -19.93 3.51
C LYS A 634 -4.74 -20.99 4.47
N TYR A 635 -5.57 -21.32 5.46
CA TYR A 635 -5.26 -22.37 6.44
C TYR A 635 -6.08 -23.61 6.14
N ASP A 636 -5.48 -24.78 6.34
CA ASP A 636 -6.21 -26.05 6.37
C ASP A 636 -7.12 -26.12 7.61
N ASP A 637 -8.06 -27.07 7.63
CA ASP A 637 -8.95 -27.31 8.78
C ASP A 637 -8.17 -27.59 10.08
N ASP A 638 -7.03 -28.30 9.99
CA ASP A 638 -6.12 -28.57 11.09
C ASP A 638 -4.90 -27.63 10.98
N VAL A 639 -4.73 -26.79 11.98
CA VAL A 639 -3.66 -25.79 12.04
C VAL A 639 -2.67 -26.08 13.16
N ARG A 640 -1.43 -25.65 12.94
CA ARG A 640 -0.33 -25.74 13.91
C ARG A 640 -0.27 -24.43 14.70
N VAL A 641 -0.62 -24.47 15.98
CA VAL A 641 -0.55 -23.35 16.93
C VAL A 641 0.79 -23.42 17.66
N LEU A 642 1.55 -22.38 17.56
CA LEU A 642 2.84 -22.19 18.23
C LEU A 642 2.65 -21.25 19.41
N SER A 643 3.10 -21.68 20.61
CA SER A 643 3.10 -20.83 21.81
C SER A 643 4.51 -20.72 22.37
N MET A 644 4.96 -19.49 22.65
CA MET A 644 6.27 -19.22 23.20
C MET A 644 6.28 -18.00 24.14
N GLY A 645 7.24 -18.00 25.04
CA GLY A 645 7.43 -16.96 26.05
C GLY A 645 6.56 -17.13 27.29
N SER A 646 6.79 -16.25 28.27
CA SER A 646 6.13 -16.26 29.58
C SER A 646 4.65 -15.97 29.44
N ASN A 647 3.80 -16.79 30.08
CA ASN A 647 2.33 -16.66 29.99
C ASN A 647 1.80 -16.61 28.54
N SER A 648 2.38 -17.42 27.65
CA SER A 648 2.03 -17.41 26.23
C SER A 648 2.19 -16.01 25.59
N PHE A 649 3.37 -15.43 25.77
CA PHE A 649 3.71 -14.08 25.30
C PHE A 649 3.42 -13.90 23.81
N SER A 650 3.67 -14.95 22.99
CA SER A 650 3.26 -15.05 21.59
C SER A 650 2.50 -16.35 21.38
N VAL A 651 1.31 -16.27 20.74
CA VAL A 651 0.51 -17.43 20.31
C VAL A 651 0.07 -17.19 18.88
N GLU A 652 0.61 -17.95 17.93
CA GLU A 652 0.41 -17.71 16.50
C GLU A 652 0.23 -19.00 15.69
N LEU A 653 -0.51 -18.92 14.58
CA LEU A 653 -0.59 -20.00 13.59
C LEU A 653 0.67 -19.99 12.75
N CYS A 654 1.51 -21.04 12.85
CA CYS A 654 2.76 -21.07 12.12
C CYS A 654 3.18 -22.50 11.71
N GLY A 655 3.41 -22.67 10.40
CA GLY A 655 3.94 -23.89 9.79
C GLY A 655 5.47 -23.93 9.64
N GLY A 656 6.19 -22.92 10.14
CA GLY A 656 7.65 -22.82 10.02
C GLY A 656 8.43 -23.72 10.98
N THR A 657 9.76 -23.66 10.87
CA THR A 657 10.68 -24.35 11.78
C THR A 657 11.11 -23.43 12.92
N HIS A 658 11.12 -23.95 14.14
CA HIS A 658 11.36 -23.17 15.34
C HIS A 658 12.36 -23.83 16.28
N ILE A 659 12.90 -23.04 17.21
CA ILE A 659 13.72 -23.49 18.34
C ILE A 659 12.87 -24.26 19.34
N LYS A 660 13.54 -25.02 20.25
CA LYS A 660 12.84 -25.74 21.31
C LYS A 660 12.61 -24.92 22.58
N ARG A 661 13.46 -23.94 22.82
CA ARG A 661 13.36 -23.03 23.98
C ARG A 661 13.74 -21.62 23.58
N THR A 662 13.09 -20.61 24.17
CA THR A 662 13.37 -19.20 23.86
C THR A 662 14.83 -18.84 24.10
N GLY A 663 15.51 -19.47 25.04
CA GLY A 663 16.93 -19.29 25.31
C GLY A 663 17.87 -19.70 24.16
N ASP A 664 17.42 -20.58 23.24
CA ASP A 664 18.20 -20.98 22.08
C ASP A 664 18.46 -19.81 21.12
N ILE A 665 17.70 -18.71 21.24
CA ILE A 665 17.90 -17.46 20.48
C ILE A 665 19.24 -16.81 20.88
N GLY A 666 19.60 -16.83 22.16
CA GLY A 666 20.83 -16.25 22.68
C GLY A 666 20.76 -14.73 22.85
N LEU A 667 20.79 -13.98 21.75
CA LEU A 667 20.70 -12.50 21.75
C LEU A 667 19.86 -12.05 20.56
N PHE A 668 19.03 -11.02 20.78
CA PHE A 668 18.23 -10.35 19.75
C PHE A 668 18.59 -8.86 19.68
N VAL A 669 18.80 -8.32 18.46
CA VAL A 669 19.11 -6.90 18.21
C VAL A 669 18.42 -6.40 16.97
N ILE A 670 17.78 -5.23 17.04
CA ILE A 670 17.22 -4.52 15.89
C ILE A 670 18.37 -3.77 15.19
N SER A 671 18.69 -4.16 13.96
CA SER A 671 19.79 -3.55 13.20
C SER A 671 19.34 -2.32 12.42
N ASN A 672 18.09 -2.27 11.96
CA ASN A 672 17.59 -1.18 11.14
C ASN A 672 16.06 -1.04 11.23
N GLN A 673 15.57 0.19 11.05
CA GLN A 673 14.17 0.48 10.76
C GLN A 673 14.02 1.38 9.54
N SER A 674 13.02 1.12 8.70
CA SER A 674 12.76 1.91 7.50
C SER A 674 11.26 1.97 7.21
N SER A 675 10.84 2.77 6.23
CA SER A 675 9.49 2.79 5.70
C SER A 675 9.46 2.00 4.40
N VAL A 676 8.45 1.14 4.22
CA VAL A 676 8.24 0.39 2.97
C VAL A 676 7.18 1.09 2.12
N ALA A 677 6.08 1.49 2.77
CA ALA A 677 4.97 2.19 2.16
C ALA A 677 4.30 3.10 3.20
N SER A 678 3.33 3.90 2.76
CA SER A 678 2.56 4.70 3.72
C SER A 678 1.83 3.80 4.71
N GLY A 679 2.08 3.99 6.00
CA GLY A 679 1.48 3.18 7.07
C GLY A 679 2.15 1.81 7.28
N ILE A 680 3.21 1.46 6.52
CA ILE A 680 3.94 0.19 6.70
C ILE A 680 5.39 0.50 7.07
N ARG A 681 5.79 -0.01 8.22
CA ARG A 681 7.16 0.07 8.75
C ARG A 681 7.87 -1.26 8.58
N ARG A 682 9.18 -1.20 8.37
CA ARG A 682 10.06 -2.36 8.30
C ARG A 682 11.05 -2.33 9.45
N ILE A 683 11.20 -3.45 10.11
CA ILE A 683 12.30 -3.74 11.03
C ILE A 683 13.15 -4.85 10.39
N GLU A 684 14.47 -4.66 10.42
CA GLU A 684 15.45 -5.71 10.22
C GLU A 684 16.11 -5.99 11.56
N ALA A 685 16.20 -7.24 11.93
CA ALA A 685 16.80 -7.65 13.19
C ALA A 685 17.68 -8.89 13.01
N LEU A 686 18.59 -9.06 13.94
CA LEU A 686 19.58 -10.12 14.01
C LEU A 686 19.40 -10.89 15.31
N ALA A 687 19.61 -12.20 15.25
CA ALA A 687 19.52 -13.04 16.43
C ALA A 687 20.69 -14.05 16.48
N GLY A 688 20.95 -14.57 17.67
CA GLY A 688 21.98 -15.59 17.88
C GLY A 688 23.39 -15.13 17.51
N LYS A 689 24.07 -15.93 16.71
CA LYS A 689 25.45 -15.68 16.27
C LYS A 689 25.58 -14.36 15.50
N GLU A 690 24.62 -14.04 14.64
CA GLU A 690 24.66 -12.83 13.82
C GLU A 690 24.52 -11.56 14.69
N ALA A 691 23.65 -11.60 15.70
CA ALA A 691 23.56 -10.52 16.70
C ALA A 691 24.87 -10.33 17.47
N LEU A 692 25.53 -11.42 17.90
CA LEU A 692 26.83 -11.34 18.58
C LEU A 692 27.93 -10.78 17.67
N SER A 693 27.92 -11.17 16.38
CA SER A 693 28.87 -10.65 15.39
C SER A 693 28.69 -9.15 15.19
N TYR A 694 27.43 -8.70 15.06
CA TYR A 694 27.08 -7.29 14.92
C TYR A 694 27.53 -6.44 16.12
N ILE A 695 27.26 -6.89 17.35
CA ILE A 695 27.73 -6.19 18.55
C ILE A 695 29.28 -6.16 18.63
N SER A 696 29.95 -7.25 18.21
CA SER A 696 31.41 -7.29 18.16
C SER A 696 31.97 -6.27 17.17
N GLU A 697 31.33 -6.07 16.00
CA GLU A 697 31.75 -5.04 15.04
C GLU A 697 31.54 -3.63 15.57
N ILE A 698 30.36 -3.34 16.17
CA ILE A 698 30.13 -2.06 16.83
C ILE A 698 31.21 -1.78 17.90
N ARG A 699 31.55 -2.79 18.70
CA ARG A 699 32.58 -2.67 19.73
C ARG A 699 33.96 -2.36 19.12
N LYS A 700 34.34 -2.99 18.00
CA LYS A 700 35.59 -2.70 17.29
C LYS A 700 35.63 -1.26 16.79
N VAL A 701 34.53 -0.79 16.16
CA VAL A 701 34.45 0.61 15.69
C VAL A 701 34.53 1.58 16.86
N ASN A 702 33.80 1.30 17.94
CA ASN A 702 33.84 2.13 19.15
C ASN A 702 35.26 2.23 19.74
N ASN A 703 35.97 1.10 19.88
CA ASN A 703 37.37 1.08 20.37
C ASN A 703 38.28 1.86 19.43
N SER A 704 38.20 1.70 18.13
CA SER A 704 38.97 2.46 17.15
C SER A 704 38.71 3.98 17.23
N LEU A 705 37.48 4.39 17.47
CA LEU A 705 37.14 5.81 17.70
C LEU A 705 37.73 6.33 19.01
N GLN A 706 37.70 5.55 20.09
CA GLN A 706 38.35 5.91 21.36
C GLN A 706 39.85 6.12 21.20
N GLU A 707 40.53 5.19 20.51
CA GLU A 707 41.95 5.30 20.20
C GLU A 707 42.24 6.53 19.34
N THR A 708 41.47 6.77 18.28
CA THR A 708 41.68 7.92 17.39
C THR A 708 41.47 9.26 18.09
N LEU A 709 40.45 9.35 18.94
CA LEU A 709 40.09 10.59 19.67
C LEU A 709 40.91 10.73 20.97
N ASN A 710 41.57 9.66 21.41
CA ASN A 710 42.30 9.55 22.64
C ASN A 710 41.49 9.97 23.89
N VAL A 711 40.25 9.49 23.98
CA VAL A 711 39.32 9.74 25.08
C VAL A 711 38.52 8.47 25.41
N PRO A 712 38.06 8.29 26.65
CA PRO A 712 37.17 7.18 27.00
C PRO A 712 35.80 7.32 26.31
N ALA A 713 35.00 6.21 26.29
CA ALA A 713 33.75 6.12 25.54
C ALA A 713 32.70 7.19 25.92
N ASP A 714 32.58 7.48 27.21
CA ASP A 714 31.66 8.49 27.76
C ASP A 714 32.00 9.92 27.35
N ALA A 715 33.31 10.23 27.12
CA ALA A 715 33.76 11.54 26.68
C ALA A 715 33.82 11.72 25.15
N MET A 716 33.61 10.67 24.35
CA MET A 716 33.71 10.74 22.88
C MET A 716 32.78 11.77 22.27
N ASN A 717 31.52 11.79 22.70
CA ASN A 717 30.51 12.67 22.13
C ASN A 717 30.84 14.14 22.37
N GLU A 718 31.31 14.49 23.57
CA GLU A 718 31.75 15.84 23.90
C GLU A 718 32.97 16.22 23.06
N LYS A 719 33.96 15.31 22.89
CA LYS A 719 35.13 15.55 22.07
C LYS A 719 34.78 15.78 20.60
N ILE A 720 33.86 14.97 20.03
CA ILE A 720 33.40 15.16 18.66
C ILE A 720 32.66 16.50 18.48
N LEU A 721 31.78 16.86 19.42
CA LEU A 721 31.10 18.15 19.39
C LEU A 721 32.08 19.33 19.51
N SER A 722 33.10 19.22 20.39
CA SER A 722 34.16 20.21 20.50
C SER A 722 34.96 20.36 19.22
N LEU A 723 35.37 19.26 18.56
CA LEU A 723 36.06 19.28 17.26
C LEU A 723 35.20 19.88 16.14
N ILE A 724 33.87 19.57 16.10
CA ILE A 724 32.94 20.18 15.16
C ILE A 724 32.83 21.69 15.37
N ASP A 725 32.79 22.14 16.63
CA ASP A 725 32.66 23.55 16.96
C ASP A 725 33.98 24.29 16.67
N GLU A 726 35.14 23.68 16.98
CA GLU A 726 36.46 24.19 16.61
C GLU A 726 36.58 24.29 15.07
N ASN A 727 36.17 23.28 14.32
CA ASN A 727 36.17 23.32 12.86
C ASN A 727 35.22 24.42 12.32
N LYS A 728 34.05 24.61 12.93
CA LYS A 728 33.15 25.74 12.61
C LYS A 728 33.80 27.10 12.92
N LYS A 729 34.52 27.24 14.05
CA LYS A 729 35.25 28.45 14.42
C LYS A 729 36.39 28.68 13.45
N LEU A 730 37.20 27.66 13.11
CA LEU A 730 38.27 27.73 12.13
C LEU A 730 37.72 28.08 10.72
N LYS A 731 36.62 27.49 10.31
CA LYS A 731 35.93 27.88 9.06
C LYS A 731 35.36 29.29 9.09
N LYS A 732 34.89 29.76 10.25
CA LYS A 732 34.44 31.16 10.43
C LYS A 732 35.64 32.10 10.56
N SER A 733 36.71 31.72 11.19
CA SER A 733 37.95 32.51 11.27
C SER A 733 38.75 32.41 9.97
N GLY A 734 38.73 31.30 9.23
CA GLY A 734 39.22 31.20 7.85
C GLY A 734 38.30 31.90 6.83
N GLY A 735 37.04 32.16 7.20
CA GLY A 735 36.10 33.03 6.45
C GLY A 735 36.13 34.50 6.92
N VAL A 736 36.82 34.84 8.01
CA VAL A 736 36.91 36.17 8.59
C VAL A 736 38.39 36.63 8.69
N ALA A 737 39.37 35.85 8.20
CA ALA A 737 40.65 36.35 7.76
C ALA A 737 40.58 36.84 6.29
N SER A 738 39.49 37.44 5.88
CA SER A 738 39.56 38.65 5.08
C SER A 738 39.85 39.78 6.06
N SER A 739 41.11 39.77 6.65
CA SER A 739 41.71 41.01 6.95
C SER A 739 41.33 42.00 5.87
N LYS A 740 40.98 43.23 6.26
CA LYS A 740 41.02 44.38 5.38
C LYS A 740 42.38 44.39 4.67
N ALA A 741 42.60 43.56 3.71
CA ALA A 741 43.54 43.76 2.65
C ALA A 741 42.90 44.89 1.85
N ASP A 742 43.64 45.98 1.69
CA ASP A 742 43.33 47.01 0.73
C ASP A 742 43.18 46.34 -0.62
N VAL A 743 41.96 45.89 -0.91
CA VAL A 743 41.53 45.53 -2.26
C VAL A 743 41.48 46.90 -2.95
N VAL A 744 42.49 47.21 -3.72
CA VAL A 744 42.33 48.12 -4.81
C VAL A 744 41.38 47.42 -5.79
N SER A 745 40.10 47.47 -5.48
CA SER A 745 39.05 46.99 -6.37
C SER A 745 39.06 47.97 -7.56
N SER A 746 39.70 47.58 -8.61
CA SER A 746 39.46 48.20 -9.90
C SER A 746 38.12 47.74 -10.43
N GLU A 747 37.20 48.68 -10.68
CA GLU A 747 36.06 48.44 -11.56
C GLU A 747 36.57 47.83 -12.88
N ALA A 748 35.82 46.90 -13.45
CA ALA A 748 36.22 46.26 -14.71
C ALA A 748 36.43 47.35 -15.78
N ILE A 749 37.65 47.41 -16.34
CA ILE A 749 38.04 48.41 -17.37
C ILE A 749 37.47 47.96 -18.69
N GLU A 750 36.67 48.80 -19.34
CA GLU A 750 36.16 48.51 -20.70
C GLU A 750 37.27 48.83 -21.72
N ILE A 751 37.58 47.84 -22.57
CA ILE A 751 38.52 47.97 -23.68
C ILE A 751 37.71 47.55 -24.94
N ASN A 752 37.40 48.48 -25.79
CA ASN A 752 36.55 48.28 -26.98
C ASN A 752 35.20 47.62 -26.61
N ASP A 753 35.00 46.32 -26.96
CA ASP A 753 33.79 45.57 -26.73
C ASP A 753 33.92 44.45 -25.67
N TRP A 754 34.98 44.52 -24.83
CA TRP A 754 35.25 43.53 -23.79
C TRP A 754 35.77 44.15 -22.48
N LYS A 755 35.74 43.38 -21.38
CA LYS A 755 36.12 43.87 -20.04
C LYS A 755 37.41 43.27 -19.53
N LEU A 756 38.30 44.08 -19.00
CA LEU A 756 39.53 43.69 -18.31
C LEU A 756 39.32 43.87 -16.80
N LEU A 757 39.41 42.76 -16.03
CA LEU A 757 39.34 42.71 -14.57
C LEU A 757 40.73 42.46 -14.01
N ILE A 758 41.28 43.39 -13.20
CA ILE A 758 42.57 43.26 -12.58
C ILE A 758 42.38 43.32 -11.05
N GLU A 759 42.87 42.36 -10.32
CA GLU A 759 42.84 42.41 -8.86
C GLU A 759 44.18 41.92 -8.25
N HIS A 760 44.66 42.67 -7.29
CA HIS A 760 45.76 42.29 -6.45
C HIS A 760 45.20 41.71 -5.16
N ILE A 761 45.47 40.43 -4.89
CA ILE A 761 44.87 39.64 -3.79
C ILE A 761 46.06 39.12 -2.93
N SER A 762 45.94 39.21 -1.62
CA SER A 762 46.92 38.62 -0.68
C SER A 762 46.37 37.30 -0.19
N ILE A 763 46.95 36.18 -0.66
CA ILE A 763 46.57 34.80 -0.27
C ILE A 763 47.82 33.97 0.04
N GLU A 764 47.69 33.04 0.97
CA GLU A 764 48.83 32.19 1.39
C GLU A 764 49.18 31.10 0.36
N ASP A 765 48.17 30.52 -0.30
CA ASP A 765 48.36 29.46 -1.32
C ASP A 765 47.99 29.96 -2.74
N ASN A 766 49.00 30.10 -3.57
CA ASN A 766 48.85 30.49 -4.97
C ASN A 766 47.97 29.56 -5.82
N LYS A 767 47.71 28.31 -5.37
CA LYS A 767 46.76 27.39 -6.06
C LYS A 767 45.34 27.94 -6.04
N GLN A 768 44.95 28.75 -5.07
CA GLN A 768 43.62 29.33 -4.96
C GLN A 768 43.39 30.40 -6.04
N LEU A 769 44.45 31.08 -6.57
CA LEU A 769 44.28 32.05 -7.66
C LEU A 769 43.62 31.42 -8.91
N ARG A 770 43.92 30.16 -9.22
CA ARG A 770 43.35 29.48 -10.38
C ARG A 770 41.84 29.38 -10.27
N THR A 771 41.36 28.90 -9.12
CA THR A 771 39.91 28.74 -8.87
C THR A 771 39.19 30.10 -8.87
N LEU A 772 39.85 31.15 -8.40
CA LEU A 772 39.31 32.50 -8.38
C LEU A 772 39.23 33.08 -9.79
N VAL A 773 40.25 32.88 -10.64
CA VAL A 773 40.23 33.32 -12.04
C VAL A 773 39.07 32.66 -12.79
N ASP A 774 38.89 31.34 -12.65
CA ASP A 774 37.78 30.60 -13.31
C ASP A 774 36.42 31.10 -12.84
N LYS A 775 36.25 31.33 -11.54
CA LYS A 775 34.99 31.89 -10.98
C LYS A 775 34.68 33.29 -11.49
N LYS A 776 35.71 34.16 -11.57
CA LYS A 776 35.55 35.56 -12.08
C LYS A 776 35.34 35.58 -13.60
N LYS A 777 36.03 34.70 -14.34
CA LYS A 777 35.86 34.53 -15.77
C LYS A 777 34.43 34.09 -16.15
N ALA A 778 33.83 33.20 -15.34
CA ALA A 778 32.46 32.75 -15.56
C ALA A 778 31.41 33.88 -15.41
N ASN A 779 31.72 34.95 -14.69
CA ASN A 779 30.84 36.10 -14.50
C ASN A 779 31.01 37.20 -15.57
N LEU A 780 31.91 37.01 -16.54
CA LEU A 780 32.14 37.94 -17.64
C LEU A 780 31.56 37.39 -18.96
N GLU A 781 30.74 38.14 -19.64
CA GLU A 781 30.24 37.74 -20.97
C GLU A 781 31.39 37.70 -22.01
N LYS A 782 32.26 38.72 -22.05
CA LYS A 782 33.43 38.82 -22.88
C LYS A 782 34.52 39.59 -22.15
N GLY A 783 35.64 38.92 -21.78
CA GLY A 783 36.63 39.61 -20.99
C GLY A 783 37.90 38.79 -20.64
N CYS A 784 38.87 39.53 -20.05
CA CYS A 784 40.08 39.01 -19.49
C CYS A 784 40.15 39.30 -18.00
N VAL A 785 40.53 38.28 -17.21
CA VAL A 785 40.73 38.38 -15.73
C VAL A 785 42.18 38.18 -15.46
N ILE A 786 42.78 39.09 -14.68
CA ILE A 786 44.18 39.00 -14.21
C ILE A 786 44.16 39.14 -12.67
N LEU A 787 44.60 38.09 -12.00
CA LEU A 787 44.77 38.09 -10.55
C LEU A 787 46.26 38.02 -10.18
N LEU A 788 46.67 38.87 -9.25
CA LEU A 788 48.05 38.95 -8.78
C LEU A 788 48.12 38.65 -7.26
N ASN A 789 49.14 37.92 -6.85
CA ASN A 789 49.49 37.76 -5.43
C ASN A 789 50.96 38.10 -5.25
N SER A 790 51.26 39.01 -4.34
CA SER A 790 52.65 39.40 -4.06
C SER A 790 53.05 39.03 -2.63
N GLN A 791 54.23 38.36 -2.50
CA GLN A 791 54.84 38.02 -1.23
C GLN A 791 56.34 38.21 -1.31
N ASN A 792 56.94 39.02 -0.43
CA ASN A 792 58.38 39.25 -0.38
C ASN A 792 59.00 39.61 -1.76
N ASN A 793 58.44 40.62 -2.45
CA ASN A 793 58.81 41.08 -3.79
C ASN A 793 58.59 40.09 -4.93
N LYS A 794 58.18 38.86 -4.64
CA LYS A 794 57.73 37.87 -5.66
C LYS A 794 56.26 38.06 -5.99
N VAL A 795 55.94 38.12 -7.26
CA VAL A 795 54.57 38.32 -7.76
C VAL A 795 54.16 37.10 -8.56
N ALA A 796 53.16 36.40 -8.08
CA ALA A 796 52.48 35.36 -8.85
C ALA A 796 51.31 35.98 -9.65
N ILE A 797 51.21 35.68 -10.91
CA ILE A 797 50.16 36.19 -11.78
C ILE A 797 49.42 35.03 -12.40
N VAL A 798 48.10 35.11 -12.43
CA VAL A 798 47.22 34.12 -13.10
C VAL A 798 46.20 34.90 -13.94
N GLY A 799 46.06 34.51 -15.21
CA GLY A 799 45.14 35.16 -16.14
C GLY A 799 44.24 34.15 -16.83
N GLY A 800 43.01 34.58 -17.09
CA GLY A 800 42.00 33.83 -17.84
C GLY A 800 41.26 34.71 -18.83
N VAL A 801 41.01 34.21 -20.02
CA VAL A 801 40.28 34.88 -21.11
C VAL A 801 39.08 34.08 -21.47
N THR A 802 37.94 34.72 -21.69
CA THR A 802 36.69 34.06 -22.14
C THR A 802 36.85 33.53 -23.56
N ASN A 803 36.16 32.41 -23.85
CA ASN A 803 36.31 31.69 -25.14
C ASN A 803 36.01 32.54 -26.39
N ASN A 804 35.11 33.50 -26.27
CA ASN A 804 34.74 34.43 -27.35
C ASN A 804 35.70 35.60 -27.52
N LEU A 805 36.75 35.69 -26.72
CA LEU A 805 37.80 36.73 -26.78
C LEU A 805 39.18 36.16 -27.19
N ILE A 806 39.35 34.82 -27.21
CA ILE A 806 40.64 34.15 -27.43
C ILE A 806 41.28 34.49 -28.79
N ASP A 807 40.45 34.72 -29.83
CA ASP A 807 40.92 35.07 -31.18
C ASP A 807 41.43 36.52 -31.27
N ILE A 808 41.13 37.37 -30.28
CA ILE A 808 41.56 38.78 -30.20
C ILE A 808 42.78 38.89 -29.27
N ILE A 809 42.69 38.25 -28.10
CA ILE A 809 43.76 38.28 -27.10
C ILE A 809 43.82 36.93 -26.37
N SER A 810 45.03 36.41 -26.22
CA SER A 810 45.31 35.15 -25.57
C SER A 810 45.81 35.35 -24.14
N ALA A 811 45.30 34.58 -23.18
CA ALA A 811 45.79 34.63 -21.80
C ALA A 811 47.30 34.30 -21.75
N LYS A 812 47.81 33.44 -22.63
CA LYS A 812 49.25 33.11 -22.74
C LYS A 812 50.06 34.35 -23.10
N ASP A 813 49.65 35.13 -24.08
CA ASP A 813 50.41 36.32 -24.53
C ASP A 813 50.34 37.43 -23.48
N VAL A 814 49.19 37.64 -22.85
CA VAL A 814 48.99 38.59 -21.74
C VAL A 814 49.92 38.24 -20.58
N ILE A 815 49.89 36.99 -20.11
CA ILE A 815 50.72 36.60 -18.93
C ILE A 815 52.21 36.59 -19.27
N SER A 816 52.60 36.23 -20.51
CA SER A 816 54.00 36.31 -20.96
C SER A 816 54.50 37.74 -20.92
N LEU A 817 53.76 38.69 -21.49
CA LEU A 817 54.09 40.12 -21.48
C LEU A 817 54.20 40.70 -20.05
N LEU A 818 53.24 40.38 -19.22
CA LEU A 818 53.24 40.85 -17.81
C LEU A 818 54.40 40.25 -16.99
N CYS A 819 54.74 38.98 -17.23
CA CYS A 819 55.92 38.37 -16.57
C CYS A 819 57.26 38.91 -17.09
N GLU A 820 57.35 39.18 -18.39
CA GLU A 820 58.60 39.86 -18.97
C GLU A 820 58.82 41.21 -18.37
N SER A 821 57.77 42.03 -18.16
CA SER A 821 57.86 43.32 -17.46
C SER A 821 58.27 43.21 -16.02
N LEU A 822 58.23 42.03 -15.39
CA LEU A 822 58.64 41.71 -14.02
C LEU A 822 59.93 40.87 -13.97
N ASN A 823 60.73 40.86 -15.06
CA ASN A 823 61.90 39.98 -15.19
C ASN A 823 61.63 38.52 -14.85
N GLY A 824 60.43 38.04 -15.11
CA GLY A 824 59.92 36.72 -14.79
C GLY A 824 59.60 35.88 -16.04
N ARG A 825 58.94 34.76 -15.81
CA ARG A 825 58.48 33.85 -16.85
C ARG A 825 57.07 33.41 -16.61
N GLY A 826 56.27 33.35 -17.65
CA GLY A 826 54.89 32.91 -17.66
C GLY A 826 54.53 32.16 -18.95
N GLY A 827 53.43 31.44 -18.87
CA GLY A 827 52.90 30.73 -20.04
C GLY A 827 51.65 29.91 -19.70
N GLY A 828 51.06 29.34 -20.73
CA GLY A 828 49.83 28.55 -20.54
C GLY A 828 49.11 28.30 -21.87
N ARG A 829 47.82 28.12 -21.80
CA ARG A 829 46.90 27.97 -22.94
C ARG A 829 46.31 29.34 -23.31
N PRO A 830 45.73 29.49 -24.52
CA PRO A 830 45.05 30.73 -24.87
C PRO A 830 43.92 31.17 -23.97
N ASP A 831 43.25 30.24 -23.30
CA ASP A 831 42.11 30.51 -22.38
C ASP A 831 42.54 30.69 -20.91
N PHE A 832 43.77 30.25 -20.54
CA PHE A 832 44.29 30.28 -19.20
C PHE A 832 45.80 30.20 -19.13
N ALA A 833 46.41 31.13 -18.46
CA ALA A 833 47.85 31.17 -18.30
C ALA A 833 48.27 31.61 -16.89
N GLN A 834 49.50 31.32 -16.49
CA GLN A 834 50.06 31.71 -15.20
C GLN A 834 51.56 31.95 -15.31
N GLY A 835 52.07 32.76 -14.40
CA GLY A 835 53.50 33.03 -14.34
C GLY A 835 53.89 33.73 -13.02
N ALA A 836 55.13 34.07 -12.94
CA ALA A 836 55.66 34.78 -11.78
C ALA A 836 56.83 35.71 -12.23
N GLY A 837 57.07 36.77 -11.48
CA GLY A 837 58.20 37.69 -11.56
C GLY A 837 58.49 38.38 -10.25
N GLU A 838 59.28 39.44 -10.28
CA GLU A 838 59.66 40.21 -9.12
C GLU A 838 59.31 41.69 -9.32
N SER A 839 58.73 42.31 -8.28
CA SER A 839 58.42 43.76 -8.30
C SER A 839 58.67 44.37 -6.91
N GLU A 840 59.41 45.45 -6.88
CA GLU A 840 59.61 46.25 -5.65
C GLU A 840 58.42 47.19 -5.41
N ASN A 841 57.66 47.54 -6.47
CA ASN A 841 56.47 48.41 -6.38
C ASN A 841 55.28 47.77 -7.14
N ILE A 842 54.57 46.88 -6.48
CA ILE A 842 53.40 46.18 -7.03
C ILE A 842 52.24 47.10 -7.45
N LYS A 843 52.07 48.23 -6.74
CA LYS A 843 50.99 49.19 -7.07
C LYS A 843 51.24 49.89 -8.40
N GLU A 844 52.46 50.31 -8.69
CA GLU A 844 52.86 50.94 -9.95
C GLU A 844 52.71 49.92 -11.09
N PHE A 845 53.10 48.68 -10.87
CA PHE A 845 52.93 47.61 -11.84
C PHE A 845 51.45 47.32 -12.13
N VAL A 846 50.58 47.20 -11.13
CA VAL A 846 49.12 46.97 -11.32
C VAL A 846 48.53 48.11 -12.15
N THR A 847 48.97 49.36 -11.93
CA THR A 847 48.47 50.54 -12.68
C THR A 847 48.91 50.49 -14.15
N SER A 848 50.06 49.86 -14.48
CA SER A 848 50.55 49.77 -15.87
C SER A 848 49.92 48.62 -16.67
N ILE A 849 49.31 47.63 -16.03
CA ILE A 849 48.71 46.44 -16.67
C ILE A 849 47.69 46.83 -17.78
N PRO A 850 46.76 47.77 -17.59
CA PRO A 850 45.78 48.13 -18.63
C PRO A 850 46.43 48.55 -19.94
N ASP A 851 47.48 49.35 -19.84
CA ASP A 851 48.19 49.87 -21.04
C ASP A 851 49.00 48.75 -21.75
N LEU A 852 49.65 47.88 -20.96
CA LEU A 852 50.31 46.69 -21.47
C LEU A 852 49.37 45.75 -22.23
N VAL A 853 48.21 45.48 -21.62
CA VAL A 853 47.18 44.61 -22.22
C VAL A 853 46.54 45.23 -23.50
N LYS A 854 46.33 46.56 -23.50
CA LYS A 854 45.85 47.30 -24.70
C LYS A 854 46.83 47.21 -25.83
N SER A 855 48.15 47.20 -25.59
CA SER A 855 49.15 47.05 -26.67
C SER A 855 49.13 45.73 -27.39
N LEU A 856 48.57 44.66 -26.74
CA LEU A 856 48.38 43.35 -27.34
C LEU A 856 47.06 43.23 -28.09
N ALA A 857 46.08 44.11 -27.86
CA ALA A 857 44.77 44.05 -28.48
C ALA A 857 44.67 44.99 -29.73
N GLN A 858 45.73 45.64 -30.09
CA GLN A 858 45.91 46.38 -31.39
C GLN A 858 46.47 45.44 -32.43
#